data_c1246a44bf5e2b269eb2ed9302bbc0b6
#
_entry.id   c1246a44bf5e2b269eb2ed9302bbc0b6
#
_cell.length_a   1.000
_cell.length_b   1.000
_cell.length_c   1.000
_cell.angle_alpha   90.00
_cell.angle_beta   90.00
_cell.angle_gamma   90.00
#
_symmetry.space_group_name_H-M   'P 1'
#
loop_
_entity.id
_entity.type
_entity.pdbx_description
1 polymer ?
#
loop_
_entity_poly.entity_id
_entity_poly.type
_entity_poly.pdbx_seq_one_letter_code
_entity_poly.pdbx_strand_id
1 'polypeptide(L)'
;DADHEDFETIVQDVFLGSIPYMTPSGTFIINGAERVVVSQLHRSPGVFFGQSFHANGTKLYSARVIPFKGSWIEFATDINSVMYAYIDRKKKLPVTTLFRAIGYAGDKEILEIFDLAEEIKVTKAGLKKAINRKLAARVLRTWHEDFVDEDTGEVISIERNEIIIDRDTVIEKDHVEQILDADVKTILIHKEDAQNSDYAIIYNTLQKDQTNTEKEAVEYIYRQLRNAEPPDEETARGIIDKLFFSEQRYNLGEVGRYRMNKKLNLDVDMEERTLTRLDITTIIKYLIELINSKAEIDDIDHLSNRRVRTVGEQLSSQFGVGLARMARTIRERMNVRDNEVFTPIDLINAKTLSSVINTFFGTNQLSQFMDQTNPLAEITHKRRLSALGPGGLSRERAGFEVRDVHYTHYGRICPIETPEGPNIGLISSLSVYARVNSLGFIETPYRQVKNGKIDLKNITYLSAEEEENNLIAQANIEHDSTGKIKAEKVIARDQADFPVVTPDNINYTDVAPNQIASISASLIPFLEHDDANRALMGSNMMRQAVPLLKPQSPIVGTGLEKAVASDSRVLINAERDGVVDYVDANKIIIKYKLSAEEKLLSFDDDTKVYDLIKFQKTNQGSCINLKPIVNKGDQVSKGQVLCEGYATQKGELALGRNLKVAFMPWKGYNFEDAIVSQKKL
;
A
#
# COMPACT_ATOMS: atom_id res chain seq x y z
N ASP A 1 18.65 -36.66 12.65
CA ASP A 1 17.93 -37.91 12.91
C ASP A 1 17.99 -38.23 14.39
N ALA A 2 16.84 -38.42 15.02
CA ALA A 2 16.74 -38.67 16.47
C ALA A 2 17.38 -40.02 16.93
N ASP A 3 17.77 -40.85 15.95
CA ASP A 3 18.29 -42.21 16.19
C ASP A 3 19.82 -42.31 16.18
N HIS A 4 20.54 -41.19 16.00
CA HIS A 4 22.00 -41.18 16.09
C HIS A 4 22.48 -40.54 17.40
N GLU A 5 23.22 -41.27 18.21
CA GLU A 5 23.75 -40.84 19.52
C GLU A 5 24.85 -39.77 19.44
N ASP A 6 25.44 -39.52 18.26
CA ASP A 6 26.48 -38.52 18.03
C ASP A 6 25.93 -37.35 17.17
N PHE A 7 25.19 -36.43 17.79
CA PHE A 7 24.80 -35.17 17.18
C PHE A 7 25.96 -34.17 17.20
N GLU A 8 26.68 -34.05 16.10
CA GLU A 8 27.60 -32.94 15.91
C GLU A 8 26.86 -31.75 15.29
N THR A 9 26.71 -30.65 16.04
CA THR A 9 26.13 -29.42 15.53
C THR A 9 27.18 -28.68 14.72
N ILE A 10 27.03 -28.67 13.39
CA ILE A 10 27.92 -27.92 12.50
C ILE A 10 27.42 -26.50 12.36
N VAL A 11 28.20 -25.52 12.84
CA VAL A 11 27.96 -24.07 12.67
C VAL A 11 28.97 -23.53 11.68
N GLN A 12 28.50 -22.95 10.59
CA GLN A 12 29.36 -22.47 9.54
C GLN A 12 28.77 -21.23 8.85
N ASP A 13 29.62 -20.25 8.52
CA ASP A 13 29.26 -19.13 7.73
C ASP A 13 29.11 -19.51 6.24
N VAL A 14 27.99 -19.16 5.62
CA VAL A 14 27.74 -19.47 4.22
C VAL A 14 27.46 -18.20 3.43
N PHE A 15 28.17 -18.06 2.31
CA PHE A 15 27.94 -16.96 1.39
C PHE A 15 26.62 -17.12 0.64
N LEU A 16 25.68 -16.20 0.86
CA LEU A 16 24.35 -16.22 0.22
C LEU A 16 24.28 -15.43 -1.10
N GLY A 17 25.30 -14.65 -1.41
CA GLY A 17 25.36 -13.79 -2.61
C GLY A 17 25.68 -12.35 -2.25
N SER A 18 25.79 -11.51 -3.29
CA SER A 18 25.97 -10.07 -3.17
C SER A 18 24.69 -9.33 -3.53
N ILE A 19 24.40 -8.26 -2.81
CA ILE A 19 23.28 -7.36 -3.05
C ILE A 19 23.85 -6.03 -3.57
N PRO A 20 23.31 -5.43 -4.65
CA PRO A 20 23.73 -4.13 -5.10
C PRO A 20 23.61 -3.07 -4.00
N TYR A 21 24.64 -2.28 -3.81
CA TYR A 21 24.67 -1.22 -2.82
C TYR A 21 23.98 0.04 -3.36
N MET A 22 23.16 0.67 -2.52
CA MET A 22 22.56 1.96 -2.85
C MET A 22 23.59 3.06 -2.68
N THR A 23 23.81 3.85 -3.72
CA THR A 23 24.71 5.01 -3.66
C THR A 23 24.15 6.09 -2.73
N PRO A 24 24.96 7.03 -2.22
CA PRO A 24 24.48 8.15 -1.40
C PRO A 24 23.44 9.02 -2.11
N SER A 25 23.40 8.99 -3.45
CA SER A 25 22.40 9.70 -4.26
C SER A 25 21.09 8.92 -4.45
N GLY A 26 20.93 7.72 -3.86
CA GLY A 26 19.71 6.91 -3.96
C GLY A 26 19.59 6.12 -5.25
N THR A 27 20.68 5.85 -5.94
CA THR A 27 20.74 5.08 -7.18
C THR A 27 21.44 3.74 -6.99
N PHE A 28 21.32 2.85 -7.96
CA PHE A 28 22.05 1.59 -8.02
C PHE A 28 22.87 1.53 -9.30
N ILE A 29 24.08 1.00 -9.20
CA ILE A 29 24.93 0.79 -10.38
C ILE A 29 24.82 -0.66 -10.80
N ILE A 30 24.15 -0.91 -11.91
CA ILE A 30 23.89 -2.24 -12.47
C ILE A 30 24.52 -2.30 -13.86
N ASN A 31 25.44 -3.23 -14.05
CA ASN A 31 26.20 -3.38 -15.30
C ASN A 31 26.83 -2.08 -15.81
N GLY A 32 27.36 -1.27 -14.89
CA GLY A 32 28.01 0.01 -15.18
C GLY A 32 27.07 1.19 -15.45
N ALA A 33 25.75 1.00 -15.41
CA ALA A 33 24.77 2.07 -15.60
C ALA A 33 24.04 2.39 -14.28
N GLU A 34 23.81 3.68 -14.03
CA GLU A 34 23.00 4.10 -12.88
C GLU A 34 21.52 3.87 -13.16
N ARG A 35 20.86 3.20 -12.22
CA ARG A 35 19.44 2.91 -12.24
C ARG A 35 18.74 3.43 -11.02
N VAL A 36 17.48 3.81 -11.19
CA VAL A 36 16.58 4.22 -10.13
C VAL A 36 15.43 3.23 -10.04
N VAL A 37 15.14 2.72 -8.84
CA VAL A 37 13.93 1.94 -8.59
C VAL A 37 12.82 2.91 -8.21
N VAL A 38 11.85 3.05 -9.10
CA VAL A 38 10.71 3.96 -8.93
C VAL A 38 9.75 3.39 -7.90
N SER A 39 9.26 4.23 -6.99
CA SER A 39 8.24 3.85 -6.02
C SER A 39 6.92 3.53 -6.71
N GLN A 40 6.25 2.48 -6.26
CA GLN A 40 4.97 2.05 -6.79
C GLN A 40 3.83 2.54 -5.92
N LEU A 41 2.82 3.13 -6.55
CA LEU A 41 1.55 3.49 -5.92
C LEU A 41 0.54 2.37 -6.21
N HIS A 42 0.16 1.60 -5.21
CA HIS A 42 -0.75 0.48 -5.34
C HIS A 42 -1.85 0.51 -4.30
N ARG A 43 -2.89 -0.29 -4.48
CA ARG A 43 -3.94 -0.44 -3.47
C ARG A 43 -3.35 -1.09 -2.22
N SER A 44 -3.63 -0.50 -1.04
CA SER A 44 -3.13 -1.05 0.22
C SER A 44 -3.74 -2.42 0.52
N PRO A 45 -3.05 -3.31 1.25
CA PRO A 45 -3.69 -4.47 1.84
C PRO A 45 -4.80 -4.05 2.80
N GLY A 46 -5.82 -4.90 2.96
CA GLY A 46 -6.94 -4.66 3.85
C GLY A 46 -8.26 -5.09 3.24
N VAL A 47 -9.37 -4.56 3.77
CA VAL A 47 -10.72 -4.81 3.25
C VAL A 47 -11.26 -3.58 2.53
N PHE A 48 -11.92 -3.79 1.40
CA PHE A 48 -12.54 -2.75 0.58
C PHE A 48 -13.98 -3.10 0.27
N PHE A 49 -14.88 -2.16 0.55
CA PHE A 49 -16.30 -2.29 0.27
C PHE A 49 -16.65 -1.49 -0.98
N GLY A 50 -17.25 -2.13 -1.95
CA GLY A 50 -17.59 -1.55 -3.23
C GLY A 50 -19.06 -1.78 -3.60
N GLN A 51 -19.52 -1.00 -4.57
CA GLN A 51 -20.85 -1.10 -5.15
C GLN A 51 -20.73 -1.30 -6.65
N SER A 52 -21.58 -2.14 -7.21
CA SER A 52 -21.75 -2.29 -8.65
C SER A 52 -23.25 -2.25 -9.00
N PHE A 53 -23.55 -1.94 -10.26
CA PHE A 53 -24.93 -1.97 -10.76
C PHE A 53 -25.11 -3.15 -11.68
N HIS A 54 -26.13 -3.93 -11.40
CA HIS A 54 -26.57 -4.96 -12.33
C HIS A 54 -27.29 -4.33 -13.55
N ALA A 55 -27.38 -5.06 -14.64
CA ALA A 55 -28.08 -4.60 -15.86
C ALA A 55 -29.54 -4.13 -15.61
N ASN A 56 -30.18 -4.65 -14.58
CA ASN A 56 -31.53 -4.27 -14.17
C ASN A 56 -31.59 -3.01 -13.29
N GLY A 57 -30.47 -2.34 -13.03
CA GLY A 57 -30.38 -1.18 -12.14
C GLY A 57 -30.28 -1.50 -10.66
N THR A 58 -30.33 -2.77 -10.25
CA THR A 58 -30.18 -3.17 -8.84
C THR A 58 -28.74 -2.93 -8.36
N LYS A 59 -28.62 -2.33 -7.20
CA LYS A 59 -27.33 -2.14 -6.53
C LYS A 59 -26.84 -3.46 -5.92
N LEU A 60 -25.65 -3.87 -6.28
CA LEU A 60 -24.97 -5.02 -5.72
C LEU A 60 -23.76 -4.55 -4.94
N TYR A 61 -23.55 -5.10 -3.78
CA TYR A 61 -22.45 -4.73 -2.89
C TYR A 61 -21.44 -5.86 -2.79
N SER A 62 -20.19 -5.50 -2.65
CA SER A 62 -19.09 -6.44 -2.48
C SER A 62 -18.09 -5.98 -1.44
N ALA A 63 -17.50 -6.93 -0.74
CA ALA A 63 -16.37 -6.71 0.16
C ALA A 63 -15.19 -7.56 -0.33
N ARG A 64 -14.06 -6.92 -0.58
CA ARG A 64 -12.86 -7.60 -1.07
C ARG A 64 -11.73 -7.47 -0.06
N VAL A 65 -11.19 -8.60 0.37
CA VAL A 65 -10.01 -8.66 1.23
C VAL A 65 -8.78 -8.89 0.37
N ILE A 66 -7.85 -7.96 0.43
CA ILE A 66 -6.58 -8.00 -0.30
C ILE A 66 -5.46 -8.18 0.73
N PRO A 67 -4.78 -9.34 0.77
CA PRO A 67 -3.63 -9.53 1.64
C PRO A 67 -2.36 -8.92 1.04
N PHE A 68 -1.35 -8.70 1.85
CA PHE A 68 -0.01 -8.39 1.38
C PHE A 68 0.60 -9.58 0.61
N LYS A 69 0.36 -10.80 1.09
CA LYS A 69 0.76 -12.06 0.47
C LYS A 69 -0.33 -13.10 0.71
N GLY A 70 -0.82 -13.75 -0.33
CA GLY A 70 -1.82 -14.82 -0.22
C GLY A 70 -2.96 -14.68 -1.21
N SER A 71 -3.99 -15.50 -1.02
CA SER A 71 -5.18 -15.53 -1.88
C SER A 71 -6.15 -14.41 -1.54
N TRP A 72 -6.79 -13.84 -2.56
CA TRP A 72 -7.85 -12.86 -2.38
C TRP A 72 -9.16 -13.55 -2.05
N ILE A 73 -9.96 -12.95 -1.17
CA ILE A 73 -11.33 -13.35 -0.93
C ILE A 73 -12.26 -12.16 -1.18
N GLU A 74 -13.35 -12.42 -1.87
CA GLU A 74 -14.35 -11.41 -2.19
C GLU A 74 -15.73 -11.96 -1.80
N PHE A 75 -16.49 -11.18 -1.03
CA PHE A 75 -17.88 -11.44 -0.70
C PHE A 75 -18.73 -10.54 -1.57
N ALA A 76 -19.72 -11.10 -2.25
CA ALA A 76 -20.62 -10.33 -3.09
C ALA A 76 -22.07 -10.78 -2.96
N THR A 77 -22.96 -9.81 -3.11
CA THR A 77 -24.40 -10.06 -3.13
C THR A 77 -24.90 -10.35 -4.54
N ASP A 78 -25.91 -11.18 -4.66
CA ASP A 78 -26.59 -11.49 -5.92
C ASP A 78 -27.96 -10.82 -5.97
N ILE A 79 -28.59 -10.77 -7.14
CA ILE A 79 -29.93 -10.22 -7.41
C ILE A 79 -31.00 -10.85 -6.53
N ASN A 80 -30.82 -12.13 -6.18
CA ASN A 80 -31.74 -12.91 -5.35
C ASN A 80 -31.54 -12.68 -3.84
N SER A 81 -30.82 -11.65 -3.44
CA SER A 81 -30.46 -11.41 -2.04
C SER A 81 -29.76 -12.61 -1.40
N VAL A 82 -28.82 -13.21 -2.10
CA VAL A 82 -27.95 -14.29 -1.64
C VAL A 82 -26.52 -13.81 -1.63
N MET A 83 -25.77 -14.15 -0.61
CA MET A 83 -24.37 -13.74 -0.47
C MET A 83 -23.42 -14.89 -0.83
N TYR A 84 -22.47 -14.61 -1.69
CA TYR A 84 -21.47 -15.56 -2.16
C TYR A 84 -20.05 -15.11 -1.83
N ALA A 85 -19.19 -16.08 -1.56
CA ALA A 85 -17.74 -15.89 -1.44
C ALA A 85 -17.04 -16.36 -2.72
N TYR A 86 -16.03 -15.60 -3.16
CA TYR A 86 -15.16 -15.92 -4.29
C TYR A 86 -13.71 -15.98 -3.80
N ILE A 87 -13.07 -17.11 -3.98
CA ILE A 87 -11.65 -17.29 -3.67
C ILE A 87 -10.86 -17.18 -4.96
N ASP A 88 -9.91 -16.23 -5.04
CA ASP A 88 -9.09 -15.95 -6.22
C ASP A 88 -9.91 -15.77 -7.52
N ARG A 89 -11.10 -15.17 -7.41
CA ARG A 89 -12.06 -14.95 -8.53
C ARG A 89 -12.50 -16.24 -9.25
N LYS A 90 -12.40 -17.38 -8.57
CA LYS A 90 -12.88 -18.66 -9.08
C LYS A 90 -14.37 -18.84 -8.82
N LYS A 91 -14.84 -20.10 -8.88
CA LYS A 91 -16.25 -20.43 -8.68
C LYS A 91 -16.81 -19.86 -7.38
N LYS A 92 -18.06 -19.42 -7.43
CA LYS A 92 -18.78 -18.87 -6.29
C LYS A 92 -19.23 -19.97 -5.34
N LEU A 93 -19.13 -19.72 -4.04
CA LEU A 93 -19.68 -20.55 -2.95
C LEU A 93 -20.61 -19.72 -2.07
N PRO A 94 -21.66 -20.29 -1.50
CA PRO A 94 -22.45 -19.60 -0.48
C PRO A 94 -21.56 -19.21 0.71
N VAL A 95 -21.78 -18.04 1.29
CA VAL A 95 -21.01 -17.57 2.46
C VAL A 95 -21.18 -18.51 3.64
N THR A 96 -22.36 -19.09 3.80
CA THR A 96 -22.67 -20.06 4.87
C THR A 96 -21.83 -21.34 4.79
N THR A 97 -21.55 -21.83 3.58
CA THR A 97 -20.60 -22.94 3.37
C THR A 97 -19.20 -22.57 3.86
N LEU A 98 -18.75 -21.33 3.63
CA LEU A 98 -17.47 -20.87 4.15
C LEU A 98 -17.50 -20.77 5.69
N PHE A 99 -18.57 -20.27 6.29
CA PHE A 99 -18.72 -20.23 7.75
C PHE A 99 -18.59 -21.61 8.37
N ARG A 100 -19.25 -22.63 7.80
CA ARG A 100 -19.11 -24.02 8.26
C ARG A 100 -17.67 -24.50 8.19
N ALA A 101 -17.02 -24.24 7.07
CA ALA A 101 -15.64 -24.68 6.83
C ALA A 101 -14.60 -24.02 7.74
N ILE A 102 -14.87 -22.81 8.27
CA ILE A 102 -13.98 -22.12 9.21
C ILE A 102 -14.29 -22.44 10.68
N GLY A 103 -15.26 -23.33 10.94
CA GLY A 103 -15.54 -23.88 12.26
C GLY A 103 -16.82 -23.41 12.92
N TYR A 104 -17.75 -22.78 12.19
CA TYR A 104 -19.15 -22.58 12.61
C TYR A 104 -20.01 -23.71 12.03
N ALA A 105 -19.86 -24.90 12.61
CA ALA A 105 -20.31 -26.16 12.01
C ALA A 105 -21.84 -26.24 11.78
N GLY A 106 -22.64 -25.70 12.67
CA GLY A 106 -24.07 -25.83 12.65
C GLY A 106 -24.85 -24.60 12.20
N ASP A 107 -26.06 -24.79 11.69
CA ASP A 107 -27.01 -23.71 11.41
C ASP A 107 -27.26 -22.84 12.65
N LYS A 108 -27.21 -23.45 13.82
CA LYS A 108 -27.38 -22.79 15.12
C LYS A 108 -26.37 -21.66 15.32
N GLU A 109 -25.09 -21.98 15.18
CA GLU A 109 -24.01 -21.04 15.40
C GLU A 109 -24.05 -19.85 14.42
N ILE A 110 -24.37 -20.14 13.15
CA ILE A 110 -24.49 -19.11 12.11
C ILE A 110 -25.66 -18.17 12.41
N LEU A 111 -26.81 -18.72 12.82
CA LEU A 111 -28.00 -17.92 13.14
C LEU A 111 -27.83 -17.10 14.42
N GLU A 112 -27.11 -17.63 15.41
CA GLU A 112 -26.81 -16.92 16.67
C GLU A 112 -25.87 -15.71 16.41
N ILE A 113 -24.87 -15.85 15.54
CA ILE A 113 -23.95 -14.74 15.18
C ILE A 113 -24.71 -13.53 14.63
N PHE A 114 -25.77 -13.78 13.85
CA PHE A 114 -26.57 -12.73 13.22
C PHE A 114 -27.91 -12.45 13.94
N ASP A 115 -28.12 -13.02 15.12
CA ASP A 115 -29.32 -12.82 15.95
C ASP A 115 -30.64 -13.08 15.20
N LEU A 116 -30.66 -14.11 14.33
CA LEU A 116 -31.81 -14.46 13.50
C LEU A 116 -32.74 -15.51 14.12
N ALA A 117 -32.29 -16.20 15.14
CA ALA A 117 -33.02 -17.29 15.77
C ALA A 117 -33.21 -17.07 17.27
N GLU A 118 -34.29 -17.64 17.80
CA GLU A 118 -34.59 -17.70 19.20
C GLU A 118 -34.51 -19.15 19.67
N GLU A 119 -33.74 -19.38 20.74
CA GLU A 119 -33.62 -20.72 21.33
C GLU A 119 -34.77 -21.02 22.25
N ILE A 120 -35.51 -22.09 21.98
CA ILE A 120 -36.59 -22.56 22.82
C ILE A 120 -36.24 -23.92 23.42
N LYS A 121 -36.34 -24.03 24.73
CA LYS A 121 -36.17 -25.31 25.43
C LYS A 121 -37.31 -26.27 25.07
N VAL A 122 -36.95 -27.53 24.76
CA VAL A 122 -37.90 -28.59 24.44
C VAL A 122 -38.64 -29.00 25.70
N THR A 123 -39.70 -28.28 25.98
CA THR A 123 -40.68 -28.56 27.05
C THR A 123 -42.09 -28.43 26.47
N LYS A 124 -43.06 -29.15 27.03
CA LYS A 124 -44.45 -29.06 26.56
C LYS A 124 -44.98 -27.61 26.52
N ALA A 125 -44.52 -26.76 27.43
CA ALA A 125 -44.89 -25.34 27.46
C ALA A 125 -44.11 -24.50 26.40
N GLY A 126 -42.82 -24.78 26.18
CA GLY A 126 -41.98 -24.13 25.18
C GLY A 126 -42.44 -24.45 23.76
N LEU A 127 -42.69 -25.74 23.46
CA LEU A 127 -43.14 -26.17 22.15
C LEU A 127 -44.55 -25.64 21.80
N LYS A 128 -45.43 -25.40 22.77
CA LYS A 128 -46.72 -24.73 22.53
C LYS A 128 -46.55 -23.30 22.00
N LYS A 129 -45.48 -22.58 22.39
CA LYS A 129 -45.15 -21.25 21.87
C LYS A 129 -44.52 -21.31 20.49
N ALA A 130 -43.95 -22.45 20.12
CA ALA A 130 -43.31 -22.69 18.84
C ALA A 130 -44.30 -23.11 17.73
N ILE A 131 -45.50 -23.47 18.04
CA ILE A 131 -46.54 -23.89 17.09
C ILE A 131 -46.83 -22.72 16.13
N ASN A 132 -46.94 -23.01 14.84
CA ASN A 132 -47.10 -22.06 13.71
C ASN A 132 -45.86 -21.16 13.43
N ARG A 133 -44.74 -21.40 14.08
CA ARG A 133 -43.46 -20.74 13.73
C ARG A 133 -42.59 -21.68 12.92
N LYS A 134 -41.69 -21.09 12.10
CA LYS A 134 -40.76 -21.86 11.26
C LYS A 134 -39.53 -22.25 12.05
N LEU A 135 -39.05 -23.46 11.85
CA LEU A 135 -37.77 -23.92 12.38
C LEU A 135 -36.63 -23.18 11.70
N ALA A 136 -35.71 -22.65 12.47
CA ALA A 136 -34.53 -21.96 11.99
C ALA A 136 -33.37 -22.91 11.62
N ALA A 137 -33.28 -24.03 12.37
CA ALA A 137 -32.29 -25.08 12.13
C ALA A 137 -32.97 -26.45 12.11
N ARG A 138 -32.33 -27.42 11.47
CA ARG A 138 -32.80 -28.81 11.45
C ARG A 138 -32.84 -29.39 12.85
N VAL A 139 -33.84 -30.17 13.11
CA VAL A 139 -33.90 -31.00 14.33
C VAL A 139 -33.25 -32.33 13.99
N LEU A 140 -32.10 -32.57 14.62
CA LEU A 140 -31.28 -33.77 14.38
C LEU A 140 -31.37 -34.66 15.61
N ARG A 141 -31.56 -35.95 15.39
CA ARG A 141 -31.34 -36.99 16.39
C ARG A 141 -29.90 -37.49 16.20
N THR A 142 -29.08 -37.29 17.23
CA THR A 142 -27.67 -37.67 17.19
C THR A 142 -27.46 -38.89 18.08
N TRP A 143 -26.82 -39.93 17.56
CA TRP A 143 -26.38 -41.09 18.33
C TRP A 143 -24.97 -41.49 17.92
N HIS A 144 -24.28 -42.16 18.81
CA HIS A 144 -22.99 -42.75 18.55
C HIS A 144 -23.13 -44.22 18.22
N GLU A 145 -22.54 -44.65 17.11
CA GLU A 145 -22.48 -46.04 16.70
C GLU A 145 -21.01 -46.47 16.77
N ASP A 146 -20.76 -47.45 17.67
CA ASP A 146 -19.40 -47.93 17.89
C ASP A 146 -19.09 -49.07 16.89
N PHE A 147 -18.12 -48.86 16.06
CA PHE A 147 -17.58 -49.87 15.15
C PHE A 147 -16.24 -50.34 15.69
N VAL A 148 -16.08 -51.67 15.73
CA VAL A 148 -14.79 -52.29 16.04
C VAL A 148 -14.09 -52.55 14.70
N ASP A 149 -12.95 -51.93 14.49
CA ASP A 149 -12.11 -52.20 13.34
C ASP A 149 -11.55 -53.63 13.48
N GLU A 150 -11.89 -54.52 12.53
CA GLU A 150 -11.51 -55.93 12.56
C GLU A 150 -9.99 -56.13 12.42
N ASP A 151 -9.25 -55.15 11.85
CA ASP A 151 -7.81 -55.26 11.61
C ASP A 151 -6.96 -54.68 12.78
N THR A 152 -7.43 -53.64 13.45
CA THR A 152 -6.69 -52.96 14.54
C THR A 152 -7.25 -53.25 15.93
N GLY A 153 -8.50 -53.68 16.04
CA GLY A 153 -9.19 -53.89 17.32
C GLY A 153 -9.58 -52.60 18.08
N GLU A 154 -9.41 -51.45 17.45
CA GLU A 154 -9.80 -50.16 18.02
C GLU A 154 -11.30 -49.93 17.83
N VAL A 155 -11.95 -49.39 18.87
CA VAL A 155 -13.35 -49.00 18.82
C VAL A 155 -13.43 -47.59 18.27
N ILE A 156 -13.93 -47.44 17.04
CA ILE A 156 -14.16 -46.14 16.40
C ILE A 156 -15.61 -45.78 16.62
N SER A 157 -15.87 -44.78 17.44
CA SER A 157 -17.22 -44.23 17.67
C SER A 157 -17.54 -43.21 16.58
N ILE A 158 -18.51 -43.55 15.73
CA ILE A 158 -18.96 -42.66 14.63
C ILE A 158 -20.28 -42.00 15.07
N GLU A 159 -20.28 -40.67 15.03
CA GLU A 159 -21.48 -39.88 15.26
C GLU A 159 -22.40 -39.96 14.04
N ARG A 160 -23.62 -40.43 14.25
CA ARG A 160 -24.70 -40.51 13.27
C ARG A 160 -25.77 -39.48 13.53
N ASN A 161 -26.19 -38.77 12.50
CA ASN A 161 -27.20 -37.74 12.55
C ASN A 161 -28.39 -38.10 11.67
N GLU A 162 -29.58 -38.23 12.22
CA GLU A 162 -30.82 -38.41 11.50
C GLU A 162 -31.63 -37.10 11.53
N ILE A 163 -32.06 -36.64 10.37
CA ILE A 163 -32.88 -35.44 10.24
C ILE A 163 -34.32 -35.83 10.55
N ILE A 164 -34.88 -35.34 11.67
CA ILE A 164 -36.26 -35.58 12.07
C ILE A 164 -37.17 -34.57 11.40
N ILE A 165 -36.83 -33.29 11.47
CA ILE A 165 -37.58 -32.22 10.83
C ILE A 165 -36.56 -31.30 10.13
N ASP A 166 -36.85 -30.99 8.88
CA ASP A 166 -35.97 -30.12 8.09
C ASP A 166 -36.18 -28.63 8.47
N ARG A 167 -35.21 -27.82 8.20
CA ARG A 167 -35.27 -26.36 8.38
C ARG A 167 -36.42 -25.75 7.57
N ASP A 168 -36.91 -24.60 7.98
CA ASP A 168 -38.00 -23.86 7.34
C ASP A 168 -39.37 -24.54 7.37
N THR A 169 -39.47 -25.69 8.04
CA THR A 169 -40.74 -26.36 8.27
C THR A 169 -41.55 -25.63 9.36
N VAL A 170 -42.81 -25.38 9.10
CA VAL A 170 -43.73 -24.83 10.13
C VAL A 170 -44.01 -25.90 11.15
N ILE A 171 -43.84 -25.59 12.43
CA ILE A 171 -44.08 -26.52 13.51
C ILE A 171 -45.60 -26.73 13.68
N GLU A 172 -46.10 -27.91 13.34
CA GLU A 172 -47.45 -28.36 13.55
C GLU A 172 -47.54 -29.19 14.83
N LYS A 173 -48.76 -29.54 15.23
CA LYS A 173 -48.98 -30.32 16.45
C LYS A 173 -48.33 -31.70 16.41
N ASP A 174 -48.29 -32.32 15.24
CA ASP A 174 -47.68 -33.66 15.02
C ASP A 174 -46.17 -33.62 15.15
N HIS A 175 -45.55 -32.50 14.75
CA HIS A 175 -44.12 -32.31 14.89
C HIS A 175 -43.66 -32.14 16.34
N VAL A 176 -44.57 -31.68 17.23
CA VAL A 176 -44.28 -31.53 18.68
C VAL A 176 -43.98 -32.87 19.33
N GLU A 177 -44.73 -33.94 18.95
CA GLU A 177 -44.49 -35.30 19.46
C GLU A 177 -43.16 -35.85 18.94
N GLN A 178 -42.86 -35.64 17.66
CA GLN A 178 -41.61 -36.07 17.05
C GLN A 178 -40.38 -35.38 17.68
N ILE A 179 -40.48 -34.08 18.01
CA ILE A 179 -39.41 -33.34 18.69
C ILE A 179 -39.19 -33.82 20.12
N LEU A 180 -40.26 -34.17 20.82
CA LEU A 180 -40.18 -34.72 22.20
C LEU A 180 -39.55 -36.11 22.23
N ASP A 181 -39.81 -36.93 21.21
CA ASP A 181 -39.24 -38.30 21.07
C ASP A 181 -37.79 -38.30 20.61
N ALA A 182 -37.32 -37.18 20.07
CA ALA A 182 -35.95 -37.01 19.55
C ALA A 182 -34.88 -36.79 20.62
N ASP A 183 -35.27 -36.61 21.90
CA ASP A 183 -34.40 -36.31 23.04
C ASP A 183 -33.51 -35.07 22.86
N VAL A 184 -33.98 -34.09 22.08
CA VAL A 184 -33.29 -32.82 21.81
C VAL A 184 -33.59 -31.84 22.94
N LYS A 185 -32.56 -31.18 23.50
CA LYS A 185 -32.73 -30.28 24.65
C LYS A 185 -33.33 -28.93 24.28
N THR A 186 -32.96 -28.41 23.08
CA THR A 186 -33.34 -27.09 22.60
C THR A 186 -33.60 -27.12 21.09
N ILE A 187 -34.54 -26.30 20.63
CA ILE A 187 -34.79 -26.05 19.21
C ILE A 187 -34.63 -24.59 18.92
N LEU A 188 -34.23 -24.30 17.71
CA LEU A 188 -34.11 -22.93 17.18
C LEU A 188 -35.30 -22.63 16.27
N ILE A 189 -35.95 -21.53 16.53
CA ILE A 189 -37.03 -21.03 15.70
C ILE A 189 -36.65 -19.64 15.17
N HIS A 190 -37.10 -19.30 13.96
CA HIS A 190 -36.91 -17.95 13.44
C HIS A 190 -37.62 -16.94 14.31
N LYS A 191 -36.98 -15.80 14.55
CA LYS A 191 -37.68 -14.64 15.13
C LYS A 191 -38.83 -14.25 14.18
N GLU A 192 -39.94 -13.73 14.73
CA GLU A 192 -41.12 -13.38 13.92
C GLU A 192 -40.78 -12.44 12.75
N ASP A 193 -39.82 -11.56 12.95
CA ASP A 193 -39.35 -10.60 11.95
C ASP A 193 -38.12 -11.04 11.18
N ALA A 194 -37.70 -12.31 11.25
CA ALA A 194 -36.44 -12.77 10.64
C ALA A 194 -36.35 -12.51 9.12
N GLN A 195 -37.49 -12.58 8.41
CA GLN A 195 -37.53 -12.27 6.97
C GLN A 195 -37.49 -10.76 6.66
N ASN A 196 -37.86 -9.93 7.60
CA ASN A 196 -37.83 -8.47 7.50
C ASN A 196 -36.66 -7.88 8.31
N SER A 197 -35.79 -8.71 8.88
CA SER A 197 -34.64 -8.27 9.61
C SER A 197 -33.56 -7.75 8.66
N ASP A 198 -32.68 -6.88 9.16
CA ASP A 198 -31.54 -6.37 8.42
C ASP A 198 -30.63 -7.49 7.87
N TYR A 199 -30.63 -8.65 8.52
CA TYR A 199 -29.80 -9.82 8.20
C TYR A 199 -30.52 -10.94 7.41
N ALA A 200 -31.69 -10.66 6.84
CA ALA A 200 -32.48 -11.64 6.06
C ALA A 200 -31.71 -12.30 4.90
N ILE A 201 -30.67 -11.61 4.37
CA ILE A 201 -29.81 -12.13 3.32
C ILE A 201 -29.07 -13.42 3.75
N ILE A 202 -28.73 -13.56 5.03
CA ILE A 202 -28.09 -14.78 5.56
C ILE A 202 -29.09 -15.95 5.56
N TYR A 203 -30.33 -15.68 5.90
CA TYR A 203 -31.40 -16.68 5.80
C TYR A 203 -31.57 -17.16 4.36
N ASN A 204 -31.66 -16.27 3.39
CA ASN A 204 -31.76 -16.62 1.98
C ASN A 204 -30.52 -17.41 1.50
N THR A 205 -29.36 -17.10 2.04
CA THR A 205 -28.12 -17.81 1.70
C THR A 205 -28.10 -19.21 2.27
N LEU A 206 -28.60 -19.40 3.50
CA LEU A 206 -28.76 -20.72 4.12
C LEU A 206 -29.69 -21.64 3.31
N GLN A 207 -30.77 -21.10 2.73
CA GLN A 207 -31.68 -21.90 1.88
C GLN A 207 -30.98 -22.40 0.58
N LYS A 208 -29.97 -21.68 0.09
CA LYS A 208 -29.20 -22.07 -1.10
C LYS A 208 -28.01 -22.95 -0.78
N ASP A 209 -27.63 -23.07 0.48
CA ASP A 209 -26.53 -23.91 0.92
C ASP A 209 -26.93 -25.40 0.88
N GLN A 210 -26.15 -26.20 0.18
CA GLN A 210 -26.36 -27.64 0.05
C GLN A 210 -25.65 -28.46 1.14
N THR A 211 -24.78 -27.79 1.93
CA THR A 211 -23.98 -28.43 2.97
C THR A 211 -24.67 -28.33 4.33
N ASN A 212 -24.49 -29.34 5.17
CA ASN A 212 -25.12 -29.40 6.48
C ASN A 212 -24.12 -29.51 7.62
N THR A 213 -22.96 -30.05 7.34
CA THR A 213 -21.91 -30.32 8.32
C THR A 213 -20.61 -29.61 7.89
N GLU A 214 -19.71 -29.41 8.85
CA GLU A 214 -18.36 -28.88 8.57
C GLU A 214 -17.62 -29.71 7.55
N LYS A 215 -17.69 -31.05 7.67
CA LYS A 215 -17.05 -31.98 6.75
C LYS A 215 -17.52 -31.79 5.32
N GLU A 216 -18.85 -31.80 5.10
CA GLU A 216 -19.43 -31.57 3.78
C GLU A 216 -19.02 -30.23 3.17
N ALA A 217 -18.96 -29.17 3.99
CA ALA A 217 -18.57 -27.84 3.56
C ALA A 217 -17.09 -27.80 3.11
N VAL A 218 -16.19 -28.41 3.88
CA VAL A 218 -14.76 -28.51 3.56
C VAL A 218 -14.53 -29.31 2.30
N GLU A 219 -15.20 -30.46 2.13
CA GLU A 219 -15.14 -31.28 0.91
C GLU A 219 -15.69 -30.52 -0.31
N TYR A 220 -16.81 -29.79 -0.13
CA TYR A 220 -17.40 -28.98 -1.20
C TYR A 220 -16.41 -27.89 -1.68
N ILE A 221 -15.78 -27.17 -0.75
CA ILE A 221 -14.76 -26.16 -1.09
C ILE A 221 -13.57 -26.79 -1.80
N TYR A 222 -13.10 -27.95 -1.33
CA TYR A 222 -12.02 -28.67 -1.96
C TYR A 222 -12.34 -29.00 -3.43
N ARG A 223 -13.51 -29.60 -3.70
CA ARG A 223 -13.99 -29.92 -5.04
C ARG A 223 -14.04 -28.68 -5.95
N GLN A 224 -14.52 -27.57 -5.41
CA GLN A 224 -14.59 -26.30 -6.17
C GLN A 224 -13.21 -25.75 -6.50
N LEU A 225 -12.23 -25.86 -5.61
CA LEU A 225 -10.88 -25.33 -5.82
C LEU A 225 -9.98 -26.23 -6.66
N ARG A 226 -10.10 -27.55 -6.49
CA ARG A 226 -9.21 -28.54 -7.12
C ARG A 226 -9.82 -29.30 -8.27
N ASN A 227 -11.15 -29.26 -8.45
CA ASN A 227 -11.90 -30.07 -9.41
C ASN A 227 -11.66 -31.59 -9.22
N ALA A 228 -11.40 -32.05 -8.00
CA ALA A 228 -11.15 -33.46 -7.64
C ALA A 228 -11.78 -33.75 -6.26
N GLU A 229 -12.06 -35.00 -5.99
CA GLU A 229 -12.48 -35.44 -4.66
C GLU A 229 -11.29 -35.38 -3.69
N PRO A 230 -11.51 -34.98 -2.42
CA PRO A 230 -10.46 -35.02 -1.41
C PRO A 230 -10.10 -36.48 -1.06
N PRO A 231 -8.81 -36.80 -0.86
CA PRO A 231 -8.41 -38.14 -0.42
C PRO A 231 -8.85 -38.42 1.03
N ASP A 232 -8.82 -37.40 1.88
CA ASP A 232 -9.21 -37.44 3.27
C ASP A 232 -9.71 -36.06 3.75
N GLU A 233 -10.35 -36.02 4.90
CA GLU A 233 -10.89 -34.81 5.52
C GLU A 233 -9.76 -33.85 5.94
N GLU A 234 -8.67 -34.39 6.48
CA GLU A 234 -7.54 -33.60 6.98
C GLU A 234 -6.85 -32.84 5.83
N THR A 235 -6.66 -33.50 4.68
CA THR A 235 -6.13 -32.85 3.49
C THR A 235 -7.05 -31.73 2.97
N ALA A 236 -8.36 -31.95 3.01
CA ALA A 236 -9.33 -30.95 2.59
C ALA A 236 -9.32 -29.73 3.52
N ARG A 237 -9.32 -29.94 4.83
CA ARG A 237 -9.21 -28.89 5.85
C ARG A 237 -7.88 -28.14 5.73
N GLY A 238 -6.79 -28.85 5.56
CA GLY A 238 -5.45 -28.29 5.38
C GLY A 238 -5.33 -27.34 4.19
N ILE A 239 -6.21 -27.41 3.18
CA ILE A 239 -6.23 -26.41 2.09
C ILE A 239 -6.79 -25.08 2.57
N ILE A 240 -7.89 -25.09 3.32
CA ILE A 240 -8.51 -23.86 3.84
C ILE A 240 -7.57 -23.18 4.83
N ASP A 241 -6.96 -23.96 5.73
CA ASP A 241 -5.98 -23.43 6.68
C ASP A 241 -4.77 -22.80 5.97
N LYS A 242 -4.27 -23.45 4.94
CA LYS A 242 -3.18 -22.91 4.11
C LYS A 242 -3.57 -21.65 3.33
N LEU A 243 -4.84 -21.48 2.97
CA LEU A 243 -5.29 -20.32 2.19
C LEU A 243 -5.40 -19.05 3.03
N PHE A 244 -5.87 -19.15 4.30
CA PHE A 244 -6.26 -17.98 5.08
C PHE A 244 -5.65 -17.90 6.48
N PHE A 245 -5.29 -19.04 7.10
CA PHE A 245 -4.90 -19.12 8.50
C PHE A 245 -3.42 -19.50 8.72
N SER A 246 -2.69 -19.85 7.65
CA SER A 246 -1.27 -20.21 7.75
C SER A 246 -0.39 -19.01 7.46
N GLU A 247 0.42 -18.58 8.43
CA GLU A 247 1.40 -17.48 8.29
C GLU A 247 2.39 -17.66 7.14
N GLN A 248 2.72 -18.91 6.81
CA GLN A 248 3.66 -19.21 5.72
C GLN A 248 3.10 -18.81 4.35
N ARG A 249 1.79 -18.89 4.16
CA ARG A 249 1.13 -18.68 2.87
C ARG A 249 0.25 -17.45 2.81
N TYR A 250 -0.30 -17.02 3.92
CA TYR A 250 -1.17 -15.87 4.01
C TYR A 250 -0.60 -14.83 4.98
N ASN A 251 -0.53 -13.60 4.57
CA ASN A 251 -0.07 -12.51 5.40
C ASN A 251 -0.77 -11.21 4.98
N LEU A 252 -1.52 -10.61 5.89
CA LEU A 252 -2.13 -9.29 5.70
C LEU A 252 -1.09 -8.17 5.71
N GLY A 253 0.07 -8.42 6.34
CA GLY A 253 1.03 -7.39 6.66
C GLY A 253 0.56 -6.50 7.81
N GLU A 254 1.46 -5.72 8.35
CA GLU A 254 1.17 -4.74 9.39
C GLU A 254 0.12 -3.72 8.93
N VAL A 255 0.28 -3.23 7.69
CA VAL A 255 -0.64 -2.27 7.08
C VAL A 255 -2.06 -2.84 6.92
N GLY A 256 -2.18 -4.08 6.43
CA GLY A 256 -3.46 -4.73 6.25
C GLY A 256 -4.20 -4.94 7.56
N ARG A 257 -3.49 -5.39 8.61
CA ARG A 257 -4.07 -5.54 9.96
C ARG A 257 -4.51 -4.20 10.54
N TYR A 258 -3.66 -3.17 10.47
CA TYR A 258 -3.99 -1.81 10.89
C TYR A 258 -5.27 -1.28 10.21
N ARG A 259 -5.34 -1.40 8.89
CA ARG A 259 -6.50 -0.95 8.11
C ARG A 259 -7.78 -1.71 8.45
N MET A 260 -7.69 -3.03 8.62
CA MET A 260 -8.85 -3.86 8.99
C MET A 260 -9.35 -3.51 10.39
N ASN A 261 -8.46 -3.43 11.37
CA ASN A 261 -8.82 -3.08 12.74
C ASN A 261 -9.51 -1.72 12.80
N LYS A 262 -8.95 -0.71 12.10
CA LYS A 262 -9.51 0.64 12.08
C LYS A 262 -10.86 0.73 11.37
N LYS A 263 -10.99 0.11 10.18
CA LYS A 263 -12.23 0.14 9.39
C LYS A 263 -13.38 -0.59 10.05
N LEU A 264 -13.09 -1.73 10.66
CA LEU A 264 -14.09 -2.63 11.26
C LEU A 264 -14.23 -2.44 12.78
N ASN A 265 -13.50 -1.48 13.37
CA ASN A 265 -13.43 -1.25 14.83
C ASN A 265 -13.10 -2.54 15.60
N LEU A 266 -12.09 -3.28 15.11
CA LEU A 266 -11.63 -4.52 15.74
C LEU A 266 -10.45 -4.24 16.66
N ASP A 267 -10.37 -4.97 17.76
CA ASP A 267 -9.26 -4.96 18.71
C ASP A 267 -8.46 -6.27 18.60
N VAL A 268 -7.98 -6.57 17.41
CA VAL A 268 -7.13 -7.73 17.14
C VAL A 268 -5.68 -7.29 17.21
N ASP A 269 -4.80 -8.13 17.80
CA ASP A 269 -3.40 -7.83 17.93
C ASP A 269 -2.74 -7.55 16.57
N MET A 270 -1.87 -6.55 16.54
CA MET A 270 -1.12 -6.17 15.34
C MET A 270 -0.11 -7.24 14.89
N GLU A 271 0.28 -8.14 15.78
CA GLU A 271 1.15 -9.28 15.46
C GLU A 271 0.39 -10.39 14.71
N GLU A 272 -0.94 -10.48 14.88
CA GLU A 272 -1.78 -11.44 14.16
C GLU A 272 -1.95 -11.01 12.70
N ARG A 273 -1.15 -11.62 11.83
CA ARG A 273 -1.06 -11.27 10.40
C ARG A 273 -1.89 -12.16 9.48
N THR A 274 -2.57 -13.15 10.03
CA THR A 274 -3.49 -14.02 9.31
C THR A 274 -4.93 -13.53 9.45
N LEU A 275 -5.86 -14.05 8.65
CA LEU A 275 -7.28 -13.79 8.86
C LEU A 275 -7.75 -14.51 10.12
N THR A 276 -8.64 -13.88 10.87
CA THR A 276 -9.34 -14.51 11.99
C THR A 276 -10.81 -14.76 11.64
N ARG A 277 -11.46 -15.66 12.39
CA ARG A 277 -12.90 -15.91 12.26
C ARG A 277 -13.69 -14.62 12.52
N LEU A 278 -13.23 -13.82 13.47
CA LEU A 278 -13.84 -12.54 13.83
C LEU A 278 -13.78 -11.54 12.66
N ASP A 279 -12.64 -11.49 11.93
CA ASP A 279 -12.50 -10.62 10.76
C ASP A 279 -13.58 -10.94 9.72
N ILE A 280 -13.71 -12.22 9.35
CA ILE A 280 -14.66 -12.65 8.33
C ILE A 280 -16.11 -12.33 8.76
N THR A 281 -16.44 -12.62 10.00
CA THR A 281 -17.77 -12.35 10.55
C THR A 281 -18.10 -10.86 10.52
N THR A 282 -17.17 -10.03 10.95
CA THR A 282 -17.36 -8.57 10.99
C THR A 282 -17.42 -7.94 9.61
N ILE A 283 -16.62 -8.44 8.66
CA ILE A 283 -16.69 -8.02 7.24
C ILE A 283 -18.10 -8.27 6.68
N ILE A 284 -18.66 -9.43 6.97
CA ILE A 284 -20.00 -9.77 6.48
C ILE A 284 -21.08 -8.94 7.16
N LYS A 285 -20.95 -8.68 8.47
CA LYS A 285 -21.86 -7.76 9.19
C LYS A 285 -21.81 -6.36 8.58
N TYR A 286 -20.62 -5.81 8.36
CA TYR A 286 -20.47 -4.50 7.72
C TYR A 286 -21.04 -4.47 6.29
N LEU A 287 -20.86 -5.55 5.51
CA LEU A 287 -21.44 -5.66 4.17
C LEU A 287 -22.99 -5.65 4.23
N ILE A 288 -23.59 -6.28 5.22
CA ILE A 288 -25.04 -6.26 5.43
C ILE A 288 -25.52 -4.87 5.87
N GLU A 289 -24.79 -4.20 6.77
CA GLU A 289 -25.07 -2.81 7.14
C GLU A 289 -25.01 -1.87 5.92
N LEU A 290 -24.09 -2.12 5.01
CA LEU A 290 -23.96 -1.36 3.76
C LEU A 290 -25.16 -1.60 2.82
N ILE A 291 -25.66 -2.83 2.72
CA ILE A 291 -26.89 -3.16 1.97
C ILE A 291 -28.08 -2.38 2.53
N ASN A 292 -28.15 -2.25 3.85
CA ASN A 292 -29.21 -1.55 4.57
C ASN A 292 -28.97 -0.02 4.66
N SER A 293 -27.98 0.50 3.93
CA SER A 293 -27.61 1.93 3.91
C SER A 293 -27.24 2.52 5.28
N LYS A 294 -26.71 1.68 6.18
CA LYS A 294 -26.20 2.08 7.50
C LYS A 294 -24.70 2.32 7.53
N ALA A 295 -24.00 1.97 6.45
CA ALA A 295 -22.57 2.12 6.28
C ALA A 295 -22.24 2.77 4.92
N GLU A 296 -20.98 3.17 4.74
CA GLU A 296 -20.50 3.83 3.53
C GLU A 296 -19.55 2.93 2.75
N ILE A 297 -19.59 3.08 1.41
CA ILE A 297 -18.67 2.41 0.48
C ILE A 297 -17.31 3.10 0.50
N ASP A 298 -16.25 2.33 0.21
CA ASP A 298 -14.91 2.86 0.12
C ASP A 298 -14.63 3.46 -1.25
N ASP A 299 -13.98 4.62 -1.26
CA ASP A 299 -13.39 5.19 -2.46
C ASP A 299 -12.00 4.58 -2.70
N ILE A 300 -11.88 3.86 -3.81
CA ILE A 300 -10.65 3.13 -4.17
C ILE A 300 -9.49 4.08 -4.49
N ASP A 301 -9.80 5.28 -5.00
CA ASP A 301 -8.81 6.25 -5.45
C ASP A 301 -8.35 7.21 -4.34
N HIS A 302 -9.01 7.14 -3.19
CA HIS A 302 -8.62 7.87 -2.01
C HIS A 302 -7.22 7.44 -1.53
N LEU A 303 -6.35 8.40 -1.17
CA LEU A 303 -4.97 8.10 -0.73
C LEU A 303 -4.87 7.40 0.62
N SER A 304 -5.95 7.26 1.36
CA SER A 304 -6.02 6.34 2.50
C SER A 304 -6.06 4.86 2.06
N ASN A 305 -6.54 4.59 0.85
CA ASN A 305 -6.67 3.26 0.25
C ASN A 305 -5.55 2.92 -0.73
N ARG A 306 -4.77 3.90 -1.13
CA ARG A 306 -3.59 3.75 -1.98
C ARG A 306 -2.34 4.05 -1.17
N ARG A 307 -1.35 3.17 -1.25
CA ARG A 307 -0.07 3.34 -0.54
C ARG A 307 1.12 3.27 -1.49
N VAL A 308 2.23 3.81 -1.03
CA VAL A 308 3.50 3.79 -1.74
C VAL A 308 4.33 2.59 -1.30
N ARG A 309 4.77 1.82 -2.28
CA ARG A 309 5.72 0.73 -2.12
C ARG A 309 7.11 1.22 -2.49
N THR A 310 7.94 1.46 -1.50
CA THR A 310 9.32 1.96 -1.70
C THR A 310 10.26 0.86 -2.16
N VAL A 311 11.47 1.24 -2.56
CA VAL A 311 12.50 0.29 -3.01
C VAL A 311 12.85 -0.76 -1.96
N GLY A 312 12.90 -0.40 -0.68
CA GLY A 312 13.20 -1.34 0.40
C GLY A 312 12.17 -2.46 0.50
N GLU A 313 10.88 -2.13 0.43
CA GLU A 313 9.79 -3.11 0.44
C GLU A 313 9.79 -3.99 -0.82
N GLN A 314 10.06 -3.40 -1.99
CA GLN A 314 10.16 -4.15 -3.24
C GLN A 314 11.31 -5.17 -3.21
N LEU A 315 12.49 -4.76 -2.74
CA LEU A 315 13.65 -5.63 -2.58
C LEU A 315 13.42 -6.71 -1.55
N SER A 316 12.82 -6.39 -0.40
CA SER A 316 12.48 -7.35 0.65
C SER A 316 11.55 -8.45 0.11
N SER A 317 10.55 -8.07 -0.69
CA SER A 317 9.66 -9.04 -1.34
C SER A 317 10.41 -9.99 -2.28
N GLN A 318 11.34 -9.47 -3.09
CA GLN A 318 12.15 -10.30 -3.99
C GLN A 318 13.14 -11.18 -3.23
N PHE A 319 13.73 -10.66 -2.17
CA PHE A 319 14.61 -11.42 -1.28
C PHE A 319 13.86 -12.61 -0.66
N GLY A 320 12.64 -12.38 -0.17
CA GLY A 320 11.76 -13.43 0.34
C GLY A 320 11.44 -14.52 -0.70
N VAL A 321 11.20 -14.14 -1.97
CA VAL A 321 11.02 -15.10 -3.07
C VAL A 321 12.30 -15.92 -3.31
N GLY A 322 13.46 -15.28 -3.27
CA GLY A 322 14.76 -15.94 -3.40
C GLY A 322 15.01 -16.95 -2.28
N LEU A 323 14.74 -16.57 -1.03
CA LEU A 323 14.86 -17.46 0.14
C LEU A 323 13.88 -18.65 0.06
N ALA A 324 12.65 -18.42 -0.35
CA ALA A 324 11.66 -19.48 -0.51
C ALA A 324 12.08 -20.52 -1.57
N ARG A 325 12.66 -20.07 -2.69
CA ARG A 325 13.24 -20.96 -3.71
C ARG A 325 14.43 -21.74 -3.18
N MET A 326 15.31 -21.08 -2.42
CA MET A 326 16.46 -21.71 -1.79
C MET A 326 16.02 -22.78 -0.79
N ALA A 327 15.08 -22.46 0.10
CA ALA A 327 14.52 -23.40 1.06
C ALA A 327 13.90 -24.65 0.40
N ARG A 328 13.24 -24.46 -0.75
CA ARG A 328 12.73 -25.58 -1.55
C ARG A 328 13.86 -26.45 -2.07
N THR A 329 14.90 -25.85 -2.66
CA THR A 329 16.06 -26.59 -3.19
C THR A 329 16.80 -27.33 -2.08
N ILE A 330 16.92 -26.76 -0.89
CA ILE A 330 17.54 -27.42 0.27
C ILE A 330 16.73 -28.66 0.64
N ARG A 331 15.39 -28.56 0.77
CA ARG A 331 14.54 -29.72 1.07
C ARG A 331 14.65 -30.81 0.01
N GLU A 332 14.64 -30.44 -1.27
CA GLU A 332 14.82 -31.37 -2.37
C GLU A 332 16.17 -32.10 -2.29
N ARG A 333 17.26 -31.40 -1.97
CA ARG A 333 18.60 -32.00 -1.79
C ARG A 333 18.67 -32.92 -0.57
N MET A 334 18.05 -32.51 0.53
CA MET A 334 17.98 -33.36 1.73
C MET A 334 17.23 -34.67 1.50
N ASN A 335 16.12 -34.61 0.72
CA ASN A 335 15.31 -35.78 0.44
C ASN A 335 15.94 -36.77 -0.56
N VAL A 336 16.85 -36.32 -1.44
CA VAL A 336 17.48 -37.15 -2.47
C VAL A 336 18.70 -37.91 -1.96
N ARG A 337 19.36 -37.42 -0.94
CA ARG A 337 20.59 -37.98 -0.41
C ARG A 337 20.36 -38.62 0.97
N ASP A 338 19.93 -39.85 1.01
CA ASP A 338 19.91 -40.65 2.22
C ASP A 338 21.36 -41.07 2.60
N ASN A 339 21.77 -40.82 3.83
CA ASN A 339 23.01 -41.33 4.45
C ASN A 339 24.36 -40.59 4.21
N GLU A 340 24.38 -39.34 3.73
CA GLU A 340 25.62 -38.53 3.74
C GLU A 340 25.61 -37.47 4.80
N VAL A 341 26.75 -37.17 5.38
CA VAL A 341 26.93 -36.03 6.29
C VAL A 341 26.91 -34.75 5.48
N PHE A 342 25.91 -33.91 5.70
CA PHE A 342 25.75 -32.65 4.98
C PHE A 342 26.43 -31.52 5.74
N THR A 343 27.13 -30.67 5.01
CA THR A 343 27.52 -29.36 5.48
C THR A 343 26.56 -28.28 4.98
N PRO A 344 26.36 -27.17 5.69
CA PRO A 344 25.52 -26.07 5.22
C PRO A 344 25.92 -25.54 3.83
N ILE A 345 27.20 -25.57 3.46
CA ILE A 345 27.70 -25.15 2.14
C ILE A 345 27.19 -26.06 1.03
N ASP A 346 27.09 -27.37 1.26
CA ASP A 346 26.65 -28.34 0.23
C ASP A 346 25.17 -28.20 -0.10
N LEU A 347 24.37 -27.76 0.87
CA LEU A 347 22.94 -27.61 0.74
C LEU A 347 22.54 -26.29 0.10
N ILE A 348 23.28 -25.21 0.39
CA ILE A 348 22.93 -23.85 -0.01
C ILE A 348 23.52 -23.48 -1.38
N ASN A 349 22.68 -22.94 -2.26
CA ASN A 349 23.10 -22.42 -3.56
C ASN A 349 22.87 -20.90 -3.65
N ALA A 350 23.92 -20.13 -3.48
CA ALA A 350 23.90 -18.66 -3.54
C ALA A 350 23.39 -18.10 -4.87
N LYS A 351 23.56 -18.84 -5.98
CA LYS A 351 23.09 -18.41 -7.32
C LYS A 351 21.58 -18.26 -7.37
N THR A 352 20.83 -19.02 -6.58
CA THR A 352 19.37 -18.95 -6.53
C THR A 352 18.90 -17.57 -6.05
N LEU A 353 19.48 -17.03 -4.99
CA LEU A 353 19.15 -15.73 -4.47
C LEU A 353 19.68 -14.62 -5.38
N SER A 354 20.94 -14.67 -5.77
CA SER A 354 21.58 -13.67 -6.63
C SER A 354 20.86 -13.53 -7.98
N SER A 355 20.36 -14.63 -8.57
CA SER A 355 19.63 -14.57 -9.83
C SER A 355 18.29 -13.82 -9.70
N VAL A 356 17.56 -13.99 -8.60
CA VAL A 356 16.30 -13.27 -8.36
C VAL A 356 16.56 -11.76 -8.23
N ILE A 357 17.58 -11.37 -7.47
CA ILE A 357 17.94 -9.96 -7.27
C ILE A 357 18.40 -9.33 -8.58
N ASN A 358 19.28 -10.01 -9.34
CA ASN A 358 19.75 -9.52 -10.62
C ASN A 358 18.63 -9.39 -11.65
N THR A 359 17.68 -10.33 -11.66
CA THR A 359 16.48 -10.25 -12.50
C THR A 359 15.61 -9.07 -12.13
N PHE A 360 15.45 -8.77 -10.84
CA PHE A 360 14.72 -7.59 -10.40
C PHE A 360 15.35 -6.31 -10.96
N PHE A 361 16.63 -6.07 -10.72
CA PHE A 361 17.27 -4.85 -11.21
C PHE A 361 17.36 -4.76 -12.73
N GLY A 362 17.48 -5.89 -13.42
CA GLY A 362 17.63 -5.92 -14.88
C GLY A 362 16.33 -5.83 -15.67
N THR A 363 15.26 -6.48 -15.19
CA THR A 363 14.03 -6.67 -15.98
C THR A 363 12.74 -6.13 -15.35
N ASN A 364 12.76 -5.74 -14.07
CA ASN A 364 11.57 -5.18 -13.44
C ASN A 364 11.22 -3.83 -14.07
N GLN A 365 9.94 -3.62 -14.36
CA GLN A 365 9.44 -2.37 -14.95
C GLN A 365 9.71 -1.14 -14.08
N LEU A 366 9.84 -1.30 -12.77
CA LEU A 366 10.10 -0.21 -11.82
C LEU A 366 11.59 0.10 -11.67
N SER A 367 12.49 -0.83 -12.03
CA SER A 367 13.92 -0.56 -12.13
C SER A 367 14.22 0.07 -13.48
N GLN A 368 14.39 1.38 -13.49
CA GLN A 368 14.54 2.17 -14.70
C GLN A 368 15.94 2.75 -14.82
N PHE A 369 16.37 2.93 -16.05
CA PHE A 369 17.58 3.66 -16.40
C PHE A 369 17.40 5.13 -15.98
N MET A 370 18.28 5.65 -15.13
CA MET A 370 18.11 6.99 -14.57
C MET A 370 18.17 8.06 -15.66
N ASP A 371 17.21 8.98 -15.61
CA ASP A 371 17.24 10.18 -16.44
C ASP A 371 18.24 11.19 -15.84
N GLN A 372 19.38 11.35 -16.48
CA GLN A 372 20.52 12.20 -16.08
C GLN A 372 20.75 13.35 -17.03
N THR A 373 19.75 13.82 -17.74
CA THR A 373 19.90 14.96 -18.66
C THR A 373 20.35 16.22 -17.93
N ASN A 374 19.75 16.49 -16.77
CA ASN A 374 20.09 17.61 -15.89
C ASN A 374 19.75 17.25 -14.42
N PRO A 375 20.20 18.01 -13.43
CA PRO A 375 19.95 17.73 -12.02
C PRO A 375 18.45 17.64 -11.65
N LEU A 376 17.61 18.44 -12.30
CA LEU A 376 16.17 18.42 -12.09
C LEU A 376 15.55 17.11 -12.55
N ALA A 377 15.99 16.57 -13.70
CA ALA A 377 15.54 15.28 -14.21
C ALA A 377 15.88 14.14 -13.25
N GLU A 378 17.08 14.17 -12.66
CA GLU A 378 17.49 13.19 -11.64
C GLU A 378 16.58 13.20 -10.43
N ILE A 379 16.35 14.36 -9.81
CA ILE A 379 15.49 14.50 -8.62
C ILE A 379 14.08 14.06 -8.94
N THR A 380 13.53 14.50 -10.06
CA THR A 380 12.16 14.20 -10.46
C THR A 380 11.99 12.69 -10.68
N HIS A 381 12.98 12.02 -11.28
CA HIS A 381 12.94 10.58 -11.48
C HIS A 381 12.92 9.81 -10.14
N LYS A 382 13.72 10.25 -9.16
CA LYS A 382 13.76 9.63 -7.83
C LYS A 382 12.47 9.83 -7.02
N ARG A 383 11.76 10.92 -7.26
CA ARG A 383 10.50 11.27 -6.58
C ARG A 383 9.24 10.83 -7.34
N ARG A 384 9.39 10.06 -8.40
CA ARG A 384 8.28 9.57 -9.23
C ARG A 384 7.52 8.47 -8.52
N LEU A 385 6.20 8.48 -8.72
CA LEU A 385 5.27 7.44 -8.27
C LEU A 385 4.64 6.81 -9.50
N SER A 386 4.75 5.49 -9.63
CA SER A 386 4.17 4.73 -10.75
C SER A 386 3.03 3.85 -10.27
N ALA A 387 1.87 3.94 -10.89
CA ALA A 387 0.76 3.01 -10.66
C ALA A 387 0.93 1.70 -11.44
N LEU A 388 1.90 1.63 -12.34
CA LEU A 388 2.21 0.48 -13.17
C LEU A 388 3.13 -0.51 -12.45
N GLY A 389 3.39 -1.65 -13.07
CA GLY A 389 4.34 -2.65 -12.58
C GLY A 389 3.68 -3.86 -11.94
N PRO A 390 4.48 -4.79 -11.40
CA PRO A 390 3.97 -6.01 -10.79
C PRO A 390 3.02 -5.72 -9.62
N GLY A 391 1.82 -6.29 -9.66
CA GLY A 391 0.77 -6.03 -8.66
C GLY A 391 0.07 -4.68 -8.79
N GLY A 392 0.42 -3.86 -9.79
CA GLY A 392 -0.21 -2.59 -10.12
C GLY A 392 -1.19 -2.68 -11.30
N LEU A 393 -1.50 -1.52 -11.87
CA LEU A 393 -2.40 -1.40 -13.01
C LEU A 393 -1.71 -1.67 -14.34
N SER A 394 -2.46 -2.07 -15.36
CA SER A 394 -2.03 -2.05 -16.75
C SER A 394 -2.61 -0.82 -17.46
N ARG A 395 -1.86 -0.27 -18.44
CA ARG A 395 -2.27 0.92 -19.19
C ARG A 395 -3.66 0.79 -19.82
N GLU A 396 -3.94 -0.39 -20.36
CA GLU A 396 -5.17 -0.67 -21.10
C GLU A 396 -6.40 -0.83 -20.19
N ARG A 397 -6.17 -1.29 -18.93
CA ARG A 397 -7.23 -1.54 -17.96
C ARG A 397 -7.48 -0.37 -17.01
N ALA A 398 -6.64 0.65 -17.04
CA ALA A 398 -6.81 1.83 -16.23
C ALA A 398 -7.88 2.75 -16.83
N GLY A 399 -9.00 2.90 -16.13
CA GLY A 399 -10.08 3.82 -16.48
C GLY A 399 -9.70 5.29 -16.25
N PHE A 400 -10.62 6.19 -16.52
CA PHE A 400 -10.44 7.63 -16.30
C PHE A 400 -10.33 7.97 -14.81
N GLU A 401 -11.10 7.31 -13.95
CA GLU A 401 -11.14 7.58 -12.50
C GLU A 401 -9.78 7.49 -11.83
N VAL A 402 -8.97 6.48 -12.18
CA VAL A 402 -7.61 6.28 -11.64
C VAL A 402 -6.64 7.33 -12.14
N ARG A 403 -6.90 7.94 -13.30
CA ARG A 403 -6.05 8.95 -13.95
C ARG A 403 -6.37 10.37 -13.53
N ASP A 404 -7.54 10.59 -12.95
CA ASP A 404 -8.00 11.89 -12.51
C ASP A 404 -7.29 12.35 -11.23
N VAL A 405 -7.35 13.64 -10.97
CA VAL A 405 -6.86 14.24 -9.74
C VAL A 405 -7.94 14.12 -8.67
N HIS A 406 -7.62 13.41 -7.60
CA HIS A 406 -8.50 13.25 -6.45
C HIS A 406 -8.27 14.36 -5.42
N TYR A 407 -9.28 14.77 -4.65
CA TYR A 407 -9.09 15.83 -3.63
C TYR A 407 -8.02 15.48 -2.57
N THR A 408 -7.79 14.19 -2.28
CA THR A 408 -6.75 13.74 -1.36
C THR A 408 -5.33 13.91 -1.89
N HIS A 409 -5.17 14.23 -3.19
CA HIS A 409 -3.87 14.52 -3.79
C HIS A 409 -3.27 15.85 -3.29
N TYR A 410 -4.09 16.70 -2.69
CA TYR A 410 -3.66 18.00 -2.18
C TYR A 410 -2.47 17.87 -1.23
N GLY A 411 -1.38 18.55 -1.57
CA GLY A 411 -0.13 18.51 -0.81
C GLY A 411 0.64 17.17 -0.82
N ARG A 412 0.14 16.12 -1.49
CA ARG A 412 0.73 14.79 -1.55
C ARG A 412 1.25 14.43 -2.93
N ILE A 413 0.42 14.55 -3.92
CA ILE A 413 0.75 14.27 -5.32
C ILE A 413 0.51 15.52 -6.14
N CYS A 414 1.48 15.89 -6.98
CA CYS A 414 1.34 17.04 -7.86
C CYS A 414 0.20 16.84 -8.88
N PRO A 415 -0.73 17.78 -8.98
CA PRO A 415 -1.83 17.69 -9.95
C PRO A 415 -1.42 18.01 -11.38
N ILE A 416 -0.25 18.59 -11.59
CA ILE A 416 0.22 19.14 -12.86
C ILE A 416 1.22 18.20 -13.52
N GLU A 417 2.22 17.72 -12.77
CA GLU A 417 3.32 16.94 -13.32
C GLU A 417 2.93 15.49 -13.58
N THR A 418 2.62 15.17 -14.82
CA THR A 418 2.32 13.83 -15.33
C THR A 418 2.77 13.73 -16.79
N PRO A 419 3.12 12.53 -17.31
CA PRO A 419 3.39 12.37 -18.73
C PRO A 419 2.18 12.69 -19.60
N GLU A 420 2.43 13.11 -20.82
CA GLU A 420 1.43 13.20 -21.88
C GLU A 420 1.30 11.85 -22.59
N GLY A 421 0.09 11.49 -23.00
CA GLY A 421 -0.18 10.25 -23.75
C GLY A 421 -0.66 9.09 -22.90
N PRO A 422 -0.31 7.82 -23.23
CA PRO A 422 -0.92 6.63 -22.64
C PRO A 422 -0.73 6.48 -21.13
N ASN A 423 0.30 7.10 -20.58
CA ASN A 423 0.65 7.02 -19.16
C ASN A 423 0.10 8.18 -18.33
N ILE A 424 -0.72 9.06 -18.91
CA ILE A 424 -1.28 10.20 -18.20
C ILE A 424 -2.01 9.75 -16.92
N GLY A 425 -1.75 10.42 -15.80
CA GLY A 425 -2.34 10.10 -14.50
C GLY A 425 -1.84 8.81 -13.83
N LEU A 426 -1.17 7.91 -14.56
CA LEU A 426 -0.61 6.67 -13.99
C LEU A 426 0.80 6.84 -13.46
N ILE A 427 1.50 7.84 -13.94
CA ILE A 427 2.81 8.23 -13.45
C ILE A 427 2.68 9.65 -12.93
N SER A 428 2.97 9.85 -11.67
CA SER A 428 2.85 11.13 -10.97
C SER A 428 4.11 11.42 -10.17
N SER A 429 4.20 12.63 -9.65
CA SER A 429 5.33 13.07 -8.83
C SER A 429 4.86 13.45 -7.44
N LEU A 430 5.69 13.15 -6.45
CA LEU A 430 5.46 13.52 -5.06
C LEU A 430 5.56 15.06 -4.91
N SER A 431 4.66 15.66 -4.15
CA SER A 431 4.70 17.10 -3.86
C SER A 431 5.93 17.49 -3.04
N VAL A 432 6.31 18.76 -3.08
CA VAL A 432 7.58 19.25 -2.50
C VAL A 432 7.77 18.85 -1.04
N TYR A 433 6.76 19.03 -0.20
CA TYR A 433 6.84 18.78 1.25
C TYR A 433 6.23 17.44 1.67
N ALA A 434 5.70 16.66 0.73
CA ALA A 434 5.13 15.36 1.03
C ALA A 434 6.21 14.35 1.43
N ARG A 435 5.86 13.47 2.34
CA ARG A 435 6.69 12.33 2.74
C ARG A 435 5.86 11.07 2.85
N VAL A 436 6.51 9.92 2.87
CA VAL A 436 5.88 8.61 3.05
C VAL A 436 6.10 8.17 4.48
N ASN A 437 5.05 7.77 5.19
CA ASN A 437 5.14 7.28 6.56
C ASN A 437 5.64 5.82 6.62
N SER A 438 5.81 5.27 7.82
CA SER A 438 6.26 3.90 8.04
C SER A 438 5.32 2.85 7.44
N LEU A 439 4.04 3.13 7.36
CA LEU A 439 3.03 2.26 6.77
C LEU A 439 2.92 2.39 5.23
N GLY A 440 3.61 3.38 4.63
CA GLY A 440 3.60 3.62 3.19
C GLY A 440 2.56 4.62 2.70
N PHE A 441 1.81 5.29 3.57
CA PHE A 441 0.88 6.34 3.19
C PHE A 441 1.59 7.68 3.04
N ILE A 442 1.08 8.51 2.13
CA ILE A 442 1.66 9.82 1.86
C ILE A 442 1.08 10.82 2.87
N GLU A 443 1.96 11.53 3.55
CA GLU A 443 1.63 12.58 4.51
C GLU A 443 2.04 13.95 3.99
N THR A 444 1.30 14.97 4.40
CA THR A 444 1.59 16.36 4.09
C THR A 444 1.67 17.20 5.37
N PRO A 445 2.53 18.24 5.45
CA PRO A 445 2.68 19.04 6.64
C PRO A 445 1.55 20.06 6.79
N TYR A 446 1.12 20.25 8.02
CA TYR A 446 0.16 21.26 8.43
C TYR A 446 0.59 21.92 9.75
N ARG A 447 0.09 23.12 10.00
CA ARG A 447 0.22 23.80 11.29
C ARG A 447 -1.09 23.68 12.05
N GLN A 448 -1.03 23.31 13.31
CA GLN A 448 -2.22 23.18 14.15
C GLN A 448 -2.77 24.56 14.51
N VAL A 449 -4.09 24.70 14.49
CA VAL A 449 -4.81 25.89 14.93
C VAL A 449 -5.65 25.53 16.15
N LYS A 450 -5.54 26.32 17.21
CA LYS A 450 -6.35 26.16 18.43
C LYS A 450 -6.97 27.50 18.78
N ASN A 451 -8.31 27.55 18.85
CA ASN A 451 -9.06 28.76 19.20
C ASN A 451 -8.63 29.99 18.37
N GLY A 452 -8.57 29.83 17.05
CA GLY A 452 -8.16 30.88 16.12
C GLY A 452 -6.69 31.31 16.19
N LYS A 453 -5.84 30.55 16.88
CA LYS A 453 -4.39 30.79 16.97
C LYS A 453 -3.59 29.67 16.30
N ILE A 454 -2.74 30.06 15.35
CA ILE A 454 -1.86 29.18 14.61
C ILE A 454 -0.59 28.86 15.42
N ASP A 455 -0.22 27.61 15.55
CA ASP A 455 1.09 27.22 16.08
C ASP A 455 2.17 27.40 15.00
N LEU A 456 2.96 28.46 15.13
CA LEU A 456 4.00 28.79 14.17
C LEU A 456 5.27 27.94 14.32
N LYS A 457 5.44 27.22 15.45
CA LYS A 457 6.67 26.48 15.76
C LYS A 457 6.60 25.02 15.35
N ASN A 458 5.46 24.39 15.57
CA ASN A 458 5.30 22.96 15.36
C ASN A 458 4.59 22.67 14.03
N ILE A 459 5.10 21.69 13.32
CA ILE A 459 4.54 21.18 12.08
C ILE A 459 4.09 19.74 12.34
N THR A 460 2.84 19.45 12.02
CA THR A 460 2.25 18.12 12.14
C THR A 460 2.04 17.56 10.74
N TYR A 461 2.46 16.32 10.51
CA TYR A 461 2.20 15.61 9.26
C TYR A 461 0.93 14.80 9.40
N LEU A 462 0.01 14.94 8.46
CA LEU A 462 -1.26 14.22 8.44
C LEU A 462 -1.35 13.36 7.18
N SER A 463 -1.82 12.13 7.38
CA SER A 463 -2.25 11.26 6.29
C SER A 463 -3.60 11.71 5.72
N ALA A 464 -3.99 11.17 4.56
CA ALA A 464 -5.27 11.51 3.94
C ALA A 464 -6.48 11.15 4.83
N GLU A 465 -6.39 10.07 5.58
CA GLU A 465 -7.43 9.60 6.48
C GLU A 465 -7.59 10.49 7.72
N GLU A 466 -6.47 10.95 8.28
CA GLU A 466 -6.49 11.88 9.43
C GLU A 466 -6.98 13.27 9.04
N GLU A 467 -6.80 13.65 7.78
CA GLU A 467 -7.25 14.92 7.24
C GLU A 467 -8.76 14.99 7.05
N GLU A 468 -9.43 13.87 6.77
CA GLU A 468 -10.86 13.83 6.38
C GLU A 468 -11.82 14.54 7.33
N ASN A 469 -11.52 14.52 8.62
CA ASN A 469 -12.40 15.08 9.65
C ASN A 469 -11.96 16.47 10.14
N ASN A 470 -11.07 17.14 9.40
CA ASN A 470 -10.48 18.39 9.82
C ASN A 470 -10.73 19.51 8.82
N LEU A 471 -11.07 20.69 9.35
CA LEU A 471 -11.17 21.91 8.56
C LEU A 471 -9.79 22.55 8.42
N ILE A 472 -9.33 22.71 7.19
CA ILE A 472 -7.98 23.19 6.90
C ILE A 472 -8.06 24.51 6.15
N ALA A 473 -7.40 25.52 6.69
CA ALA A 473 -7.33 26.83 6.10
C ALA A 473 -6.11 27.01 5.18
N GLN A 474 -6.16 27.99 4.30
CA GLN A 474 -5.07 28.31 3.38
C GLN A 474 -3.87 28.94 4.10
N ALA A 475 -2.67 28.81 3.53
CA ALA A 475 -1.44 29.33 4.11
C ALA A 475 -1.34 30.86 4.13
N ASN A 476 -2.09 31.55 3.26
CA ASN A 476 -2.05 33.02 3.08
C ASN A 476 -2.99 33.79 4.01
N ILE A 477 -3.50 33.17 5.06
CA ILE A 477 -4.36 33.83 6.03
C ILE A 477 -3.58 34.91 6.79
N GLU A 478 -4.15 36.10 6.89
CA GLU A 478 -3.59 37.16 7.70
C GLU A 478 -3.65 36.81 9.19
N HIS A 479 -2.49 36.76 9.80
CA HIS A 479 -2.33 36.51 11.22
C HIS A 479 -1.37 37.51 11.84
N ASP A 480 -1.46 37.69 13.14
CA ASP A 480 -0.55 38.53 13.92
C ASP A 480 0.78 37.80 14.19
N SER A 481 1.80 38.49 14.67
CA SER A 481 3.09 37.91 15.10
C SER A 481 2.95 36.82 16.15
N THR A 482 1.84 36.81 16.89
CA THR A 482 1.49 35.79 17.90
C THR A 482 0.78 34.57 17.29
N GLY A 483 0.46 34.58 15.99
CA GLY A 483 -0.28 33.55 15.30
C GLY A 483 -1.81 33.68 15.35
N LYS A 484 -2.38 34.77 15.91
CA LYS A 484 -3.83 34.96 15.95
C LYS A 484 -4.36 35.42 14.59
N ILE A 485 -5.37 34.72 14.08
CA ILE A 485 -6.05 35.03 12.81
C ILE A 485 -6.83 36.32 12.96
N LYS A 486 -6.68 37.26 12.00
CA LYS A 486 -7.32 38.59 12.02
C LYS A 486 -8.69 38.60 11.36
N ALA A 487 -8.93 37.70 10.41
CA ALA A 487 -10.15 37.63 9.65
C ALA A 487 -11.33 37.10 10.50
N GLU A 488 -12.52 37.69 10.38
CA GLU A 488 -13.73 37.18 11.03
C GLU A 488 -14.27 35.92 10.40
N LYS A 489 -14.07 35.73 9.07
CA LYS A 489 -14.47 34.57 8.29
C LYS A 489 -13.34 34.13 7.38
N VAL A 490 -13.13 32.85 7.30
CA VAL A 490 -12.04 32.22 6.52
C VAL A 490 -12.62 31.13 5.67
N ILE A 491 -12.13 31.01 4.45
CA ILE A 491 -12.42 29.86 3.58
C ILE A 491 -11.55 28.72 4.06
N ALA A 492 -12.18 27.63 4.48
CA ALA A 492 -11.50 26.40 4.85
C ALA A 492 -11.79 25.31 3.80
N ARG A 493 -10.93 24.32 3.73
CA ARG A 493 -11.13 23.14 2.92
C ARG A 493 -11.67 22.01 3.83
N ASP A 494 -12.78 21.43 3.41
CA ASP A 494 -13.40 20.26 4.01
C ASP A 494 -13.57 19.21 2.91
N GLN A 495 -12.67 18.24 2.86
CA GLN A 495 -12.61 17.25 1.76
C GLN A 495 -12.58 17.95 0.37
N ALA A 496 -13.65 17.82 -0.41
CA ALA A 496 -13.80 18.45 -1.72
C ALA A 496 -14.49 19.83 -1.69
N ASP A 497 -15.05 20.22 -0.55
CA ASP A 497 -15.81 21.46 -0.39
C ASP A 497 -14.99 22.58 0.25
N PHE A 498 -15.44 23.81 0.05
CA PHE A 498 -14.79 25.02 0.57
C PHE A 498 -15.76 25.86 1.41
N PRO A 499 -16.13 25.42 2.61
CA PRO A 499 -17.03 26.20 3.48
C PRO A 499 -16.34 27.45 4.00
N VAL A 500 -17.15 28.49 4.27
CA VAL A 500 -16.72 29.71 4.95
C VAL A 500 -17.02 29.55 6.43
N VAL A 501 -15.97 29.49 7.24
CA VAL A 501 -16.05 29.20 8.68
C VAL A 501 -15.45 30.30 9.52
N THR A 502 -15.78 30.32 10.80
CA THR A 502 -15.12 31.21 11.79
C THR A 502 -13.74 30.65 12.16
N PRO A 503 -12.76 31.47 12.54
CA PRO A 503 -11.41 31.02 12.88
C PRO A 503 -11.34 29.95 13.99
N ASP A 504 -12.30 29.98 14.91
CA ASP A 504 -12.34 29.04 16.04
C ASP A 504 -12.64 27.60 15.64
N ASN A 505 -13.27 27.40 14.48
CA ASN A 505 -13.62 26.08 13.96
C ASN A 505 -12.50 25.46 13.11
N ILE A 506 -11.44 26.21 12.81
CA ILE A 506 -10.33 25.73 12.01
C ILE A 506 -9.42 24.84 12.86
N ASN A 507 -9.10 23.65 12.35
CA ASN A 507 -8.23 22.69 13.02
C ASN A 507 -6.76 22.84 12.60
N TYR A 508 -6.52 23.06 11.31
CA TYR A 508 -5.20 23.16 10.71
C TYR A 508 -5.12 24.25 9.65
N THR A 509 -3.90 24.66 9.34
CA THR A 509 -3.60 25.54 8.21
C THR A 509 -2.44 24.99 7.40
N ASP A 510 -2.43 25.26 6.09
CA ASP A 510 -1.33 24.89 5.21
C ASP A 510 -0.03 25.61 5.64
N VAL A 511 1.11 24.97 5.37
CA VAL A 511 2.43 25.53 5.70
C VAL A 511 2.86 26.58 4.67
N ALA A 512 2.67 26.27 3.39
CA ALA A 512 3.05 27.14 2.28
C ALA A 512 2.16 26.90 1.05
N PRO A 513 1.96 27.92 0.19
CA PRO A 513 1.14 27.78 -1.02
C PRO A 513 1.70 26.78 -2.05
N ASN A 514 3.03 26.65 -2.16
CA ASN A 514 3.71 25.75 -3.09
C ASN A 514 3.66 24.27 -2.65
N GLN A 515 3.06 23.99 -1.53
CA GLN A 515 2.91 22.63 -0.99
C GLN A 515 2.13 21.69 -1.95
N ILE A 516 1.27 22.24 -2.81
CA ILE A 516 0.46 21.46 -3.75
C ILE A 516 1.23 20.92 -4.94
N ALA A 517 2.34 21.58 -5.30
CA ALA A 517 3.07 21.32 -6.52
C ALA A 517 4.30 20.42 -6.28
N SER A 518 4.76 19.75 -7.34
CA SER A 518 6.05 19.05 -7.37
C SER A 518 7.21 20.03 -7.47
N ILE A 519 8.44 19.51 -7.39
CA ILE A 519 9.65 20.33 -7.53
C ILE A 519 9.69 21.00 -8.91
N SER A 520 9.46 20.29 -10.00
CA SER A 520 9.45 20.87 -11.34
C SER A 520 8.38 21.94 -11.50
N ALA A 521 7.16 21.67 -11.06
CA ALA A 521 6.08 22.66 -11.14
C ALA A 521 6.34 23.88 -10.26
N SER A 522 6.98 23.71 -9.11
CA SER A 522 7.32 24.82 -8.20
C SER A 522 8.47 25.70 -8.71
N LEU A 523 9.20 25.30 -9.73
CA LEU A 523 10.21 26.11 -10.40
C LEU A 523 9.64 27.02 -11.49
N ILE A 524 8.37 26.89 -11.86
CA ILE A 524 7.72 27.73 -12.85
C ILE A 524 7.36 29.07 -12.22
N PRO A 525 7.95 30.19 -12.64
CA PRO A 525 7.57 31.50 -12.14
C PRO A 525 6.16 31.85 -12.60
N PHE A 526 5.38 32.53 -11.75
CA PHE A 526 3.98 32.91 -12.03
C PHE A 526 3.07 31.75 -12.41
N LEU A 527 3.27 30.60 -11.80
CA LEU A 527 2.50 29.37 -12.08
C LEU A 527 0.98 29.58 -11.97
N GLU A 528 0.54 30.41 -11.04
CA GLU A 528 -0.87 30.73 -10.81
C GLU A 528 -1.55 31.45 -11.98
N HIS A 529 -0.79 32.03 -12.90
CA HIS A 529 -1.30 32.69 -14.10
C HIS A 529 -1.36 31.78 -15.32
N ASP A 530 -0.78 30.58 -15.24
CA ASP A 530 -0.73 29.63 -16.34
C ASP A 530 -1.89 28.62 -16.26
N ASP A 531 -2.41 28.25 -17.43
CA ASP A 531 -3.31 27.10 -17.51
C ASP A 531 -2.61 25.79 -17.12
N ALA A 532 -3.32 24.89 -16.46
CA ALA A 532 -2.76 23.62 -15.99
C ALA A 532 -2.15 22.79 -17.13
N ASN A 533 -2.75 22.79 -18.30
CA ASN A 533 -2.24 22.06 -19.48
C ASN A 533 -0.87 22.60 -19.91
N ARG A 534 -0.67 23.92 -19.90
CA ARG A 534 0.62 24.54 -20.27
C ARG A 534 1.65 24.40 -19.17
N ALA A 535 1.27 24.46 -17.91
CA ALA A 535 2.16 24.19 -16.79
C ALA A 535 2.67 22.73 -16.81
N LEU A 536 1.84 21.75 -17.18
CA LEU A 536 2.21 20.36 -17.39
C LEU A 536 3.30 20.25 -18.48
N MET A 537 3.07 20.85 -19.64
CA MET A 537 4.05 20.85 -20.74
C MET A 537 5.36 21.52 -20.31
N GLY A 538 5.31 22.67 -19.65
CA GLY A 538 6.47 23.40 -19.15
C GLY A 538 7.29 22.61 -18.14
N SER A 539 6.65 21.95 -17.19
CA SER A 539 7.33 21.11 -16.20
C SER A 539 8.04 19.91 -16.87
N ASN A 540 7.38 19.29 -17.86
CA ASN A 540 7.98 18.21 -18.64
C ASN A 540 9.17 18.68 -19.48
N MET A 541 9.08 19.87 -20.09
CA MET A 541 10.17 20.44 -20.90
C MET A 541 11.40 20.82 -20.06
N MET A 542 11.24 21.34 -18.85
CA MET A 542 12.38 21.66 -17.98
C MET A 542 13.26 20.45 -17.70
N ARG A 543 12.69 19.25 -17.61
CA ARG A 543 13.45 18.00 -17.44
C ARG A 543 14.27 17.60 -18.67
N GLN A 544 13.95 18.12 -19.84
CA GLN A 544 14.63 17.82 -21.11
C GLN A 544 15.75 18.82 -21.44
N ALA A 545 15.95 19.85 -20.63
CA ALA A 545 16.92 20.88 -20.86
C ALA A 545 18.36 20.32 -20.87
N VAL A 546 19.08 20.54 -21.95
CA VAL A 546 20.48 20.10 -22.08
C VAL A 546 21.40 21.08 -21.33
N PRO A 547 22.33 20.59 -20.49
CA PRO A 547 23.29 21.45 -19.81
C PRO A 547 24.12 22.26 -20.78
N LEU A 548 24.21 23.58 -20.57
CA LEU A 548 24.96 24.49 -21.40
C LEU A 548 26.41 24.62 -20.91
N LEU A 549 27.32 24.98 -21.80
CA LEU A 549 28.74 25.29 -21.44
C LEU A 549 28.87 26.48 -20.49
N LYS A 550 28.01 27.47 -20.65
CA LYS A 550 27.94 28.67 -19.79
C LYS A 550 26.50 28.91 -19.41
N PRO A 551 25.98 28.17 -18.44
CA PRO A 551 24.61 28.37 -17.94
C PRO A 551 24.53 29.70 -17.21
N GLN A 552 23.33 30.25 -17.07
CA GLN A 552 23.06 31.44 -16.31
C GLN A 552 21.94 31.17 -15.28
N SER A 553 22.16 31.63 -14.07
CA SER A 553 21.08 31.64 -13.06
C SER A 553 19.89 32.44 -13.57
N PRO A 554 18.64 32.00 -13.36
CA PRO A 554 17.47 32.73 -13.79
C PRO A 554 17.37 34.07 -13.02
N ILE A 555 17.11 35.17 -13.74
CA ILE A 555 16.85 36.47 -13.15
C ILE A 555 15.46 36.45 -12.49
N VAL A 556 14.49 35.86 -13.16
CA VAL A 556 13.12 35.61 -12.63
C VAL A 556 13.02 34.15 -12.22
N GLY A 557 12.85 33.92 -10.93
CA GLY A 557 12.77 32.58 -10.35
C GLY A 557 11.83 32.54 -9.14
N THR A 558 11.66 31.36 -8.60
CA THR A 558 10.76 31.13 -7.45
C THR A 558 11.48 31.09 -6.09
N GLY A 559 12.82 31.10 -6.10
CA GLY A 559 13.66 30.93 -4.91
C GLY A 559 13.94 29.48 -4.50
N LEU A 560 13.31 28.50 -5.16
CA LEU A 560 13.53 27.08 -4.90
C LEU A 560 14.80 26.55 -5.59
N GLU A 561 15.33 27.26 -6.56
CA GLU A 561 16.48 26.86 -7.40
C GLU A 561 17.71 26.48 -6.58
N LYS A 562 18.01 27.26 -5.55
CA LYS A 562 19.15 27.00 -4.65
C LYS A 562 18.97 25.72 -3.86
N ALA A 563 17.78 25.50 -3.29
CA ALA A 563 17.46 24.28 -2.54
C ALA A 563 17.52 23.05 -3.46
N VAL A 564 16.98 23.14 -4.67
CA VAL A 564 17.00 22.05 -5.65
C VAL A 564 18.44 21.70 -6.06
N ALA A 565 19.27 22.68 -6.31
CA ALA A 565 20.68 22.45 -6.68
C ALA A 565 21.46 21.77 -5.54
N SER A 566 21.27 22.23 -4.29
CA SER A 566 21.92 21.64 -3.11
C SER A 566 21.43 20.22 -2.84
N ASP A 567 20.13 19.99 -2.85
CA ASP A 567 19.52 18.71 -2.47
C ASP A 567 19.64 17.63 -3.58
N SER A 568 19.91 18.04 -4.81
CA SER A 568 20.22 17.10 -5.92
C SER A 568 21.47 16.27 -5.68
N ARG A 569 22.35 16.71 -4.76
CA ARG A 569 23.68 16.13 -4.51
C ARG A 569 24.60 16.10 -5.75
N VAL A 570 24.27 16.87 -6.76
CA VAL A 570 25.17 17.15 -7.88
C VAL A 570 26.29 18.08 -7.43
N LEU A 571 25.97 19.00 -6.50
CA LEU A 571 26.95 19.87 -5.85
C LEU A 571 27.53 19.19 -4.61
N ILE A 572 28.79 19.49 -4.33
CA ILE A 572 29.43 19.07 -3.08
C ILE A 572 29.29 20.20 -2.08
N ASN A 573 28.68 19.92 -0.94
CA ASN A 573 28.50 20.86 0.15
C ASN A 573 29.40 20.50 1.32
N ALA A 574 29.82 21.52 2.09
CA ALA A 574 30.58 21.32 3.31
C ALA A 574 29.72 20.61 4.37
N GLU A 575 30.22 19.56 4.97
CA GLU A 575 29.49 18.80 6.01
C GLU A 575 29.49 19.49 7.37
N ARG A 576 30.56 20.27 7.63
CA ARG A 576 30.79 20.98 8.90
C ARG A 576 31.50 22.30 8.64
N ASP A 577 31.61 23.11 9.69
CA ASP A 577 32.41 24.33 9.64
C ASP A 577 33.90 23.99 9.61
N GLY A 578 34.65 24.65 8.74
CA GLY A 578 36.06 24.35 8.56
C GLY A 578 36.81 25.38 7.74
N VAL A 579 38.06 25.03 7.38
CA VAL A 579 38.93 25.84 6.51
C VAL A 579 39.42 24.98 5.38
N VAL A 580 39.42 25.56 4.19
CA VAL A 580 39.93 24.89 2.99
C VAL A 580 41.46 24.86 3.04
N ASP A 581 42.04 23.67 3.14
CA ASP A 581 43.49 23.49 3.22
C ASP A 581 44.14 23.39 1.82
N TYR A 582 43.47 22.68 0.92
CA TYR A 582 44.00 22.48 -0.45
C TYR A 582 42.87 22.44 -1.46
N VAL A 583 43.08 23.08 -2.61
CA VAL A 583 42.17 23.06 -3.78
C VAL A 583 42.96 22.91 -5.04
N ASP A 584 42.55 21.98 -5.88
CA ASP A 584 42.94 21.88 -7.27
C ASP A 584 41.74 21.52 -8.17
N ALA A 585 41.95 21.28 -9.44
CA ALA A 585 40.88 20.94 -10.38
C ALA A 585 40.23 19.57 -10.08
N ASN A 586 40.92 18.68 -9.35
CA ASN A 586 40.51 17.30 -9.13
C ASN A 586 40.00 17.04 -7.70
N LYS A 587 40.47 17.81 -6.72
CA LYS A 587 40.11 17.57 -5.31
C LYS A 587 40.09 18.86 -4.48
N ILE A 588 39.26 18.80 -3.42
CA ILE A 588 39.20 19.83 -2.39
C ILE A 588 39.49 19.12 -1.05
N ILE A 589 40.38 19.65 -0.24
CA ILE A 589 40.70 19.14 1.11
C ILE A 589 40.27 20.20 2.11
N ILE A 590 39.41 19.81 3.04
CA ILE A 590 38.91 20.70 4.08
C ILE A 590 39.33 20.15 5.44
N LYS A 591 39.81 21.04 6.28
CA LYS A 591 40.07 20.77 7.69
C LYS A 591 38.89 21.26 8.52
N TYR A 592 38.14 20.35 9.07
CA TYR A 592 36.93 20.65 9.85
C TYR A 592 37.25 20.97 11.31
N LYS A 593 36.41 21.81 11.90
CA LYS A 593 36.45 22.09 13.33
C LYS A 593 35.63 21.04 14.06
N LEU A 594 36.28 20.06 14.68
CA LEU A 594 35.64 19.06 15.52
C LEU A 594 35.52 19.55 16.94
N SER A 595 34.37 19.32 17.60
CA SER A 595 34.21 19.55 19.03
C SER A 595 35.04 18.54 19.84
N ALA A 596 35.30 18.85 21.10
CA ALA A 596 36.08 17.93 21.98
C ALA A 596 35.41 16.56 22.18
N GLU A 597 34.04 16.55 22.18
CA GLU A 597 33.25 15.33 22.29
C GLU A 597 33.29 14.51 20.98
N GLU A 598 33.21 15.16 19.84
CA GLU A 598 33.30 14.49 18.53
C GLU A 598 34.68 13.86 18.31
N LYS A 599 35.77 14.51 18.77
CA LYS A 599 37.13 13.94 18.72
C LYS A 599 37.31 12.67 19.54
N LEU A 600 36.50 12.52 20.59
CA LEU A 600 36.53 11.33 21.46
C LEU A 600 35.65 10.19 20.90
N LEU A 601 34.62 10.52 20.19
CA LEU A 601 33.61 9.56 19.70
C LEU A 601 33.87 9.09 18.26
N SER A 602 34.57 9.88 17.46
CA SER A 602 34.81 9.60 16.02
C SER A 602 36.25 9.22 15.80
N PHE A 603 36.48 8.13 15.06
CA PHE A 603 37.77 7.75 14.53
C PHE A 603 38.11 8.47 13.21
N ASP A 604 37.28 9.44 12.80
CA ASP A 604 37.49 10.19 11.58
C ASP A 604 38.57 11.27 11.77
N ASP A 605 39.43 11.43 10.78
CA ASP A 605 40.39 12.53 10.71
C ASP A 605 39.72 13.89 10.63
N ASP A 606 40.35 14.94 11.17
CA ASP A 606 39.87 16.34 11.02
C ASP A 606 39.79 16.77 9.56
N THR A 607 40.48 16.07 8.66
CA THR A 607 40.58 16.41 7.23
C THR A 607 39.73 15.51 6.38
N LYS A 608 38.92 16.10 5.50
CA LYS A 608 38.13 15.37 4.51
C LYS A 608 38.55 15.76 3.11
N VAL A 609 38.75 14.75 2.27
CA VAL A 609 39.09 14.88 0.87
C VAL A 609 37.81 14.70 0.04
N TYR A 610 37.54 15.66 -0.83
CA TYR A 610 36.45 15.61 -1.81
C TYR A 610 37.05 15.50 -3.22
N ASP A 611 36.88 14.37 -3.84
CA ASP A 611 37.26 14.15 -5.23
C ASP A 611 36.24 14.72 -6.18
N LEU A 612 36.68 15.52 -7.15
CA LEU A 612 35.79 16.18 -8.12
C LEU A 612 35.71 15.34 -9.39
N ILE A 613 34.47 14.99 -9.75
CA ILE A 613 34.17 14.25 -10.99
C ILE A 613 34.51 15.14 -12.19
N LYS A 614 35.33 14.60 -13.09
CA LYS A 614 35.80 15.31 -14.30
C LYS A 614 35.34 14.59 -15.55
N PHE A 615 34.63 15.30 -16.44
CA PHE A 615 34.26 14.87 -17.78
C PHE A 615 33.61 13.48 -17.88
N GLN A 616 32.84 13.11 -16.86
CA GLN A 616 32.11 11.86 -16.85
C GLN A 616 30.87 11.97 -17.73
N LYS A 617 30.64 10.96 -18.58
CA LYS A 617 29.45 10.87 -19.43
C LYS A 617 28.24 10.40 -18.59
N THR A 618 27.10 11.08 -18.73
CA THR A 618 25.84 10.66 -18.15
C THR A 618 25.15 9.60 -19.00
N ASN A 619 24.08 9.01 -18.48
CA ASN A 619 23.27 8.03 -19.21
C ASN A 619 22.73 8.57 -20.55
N GLN A 620 22.35 9.85 -20.61
CA GLN A 620 21.85 10.51 -21.82
C GLN A 620 22.94 11.19 -22.65
N GLY A 621 24.20 10.96 -22.33
CA GLY A 621 25.33 11.52 -23.09
C GLY A 621 25.70 12.94 -22.71
N SER A 622 25.15 13.53 -21.67
CA SER A 622 25.59 14.81 -21.09
C SER A 622 26.94 14.65 -20.38
N CYS A 623 27.61 15.75 -20.08
CA CYS A 623 28.92 15.75 -19.42
C CYS A 623 28.79 16.28 -17.99
N ILE A 624 29.21 15.50 -17.01
CA ILE A 624 29.38 15.93 -15.61
C ILE A 624 30.83 16.42 -15.47
N ASN A 625 31.00 17.68 -15.08
CA ASN A 625 32.30 18.27 -14.79
C ASN A 625 32.14 19.22 -13.59
N LEU A 626 32.66 18.83 -12.43
CA LEU A 626 32.63 19.64 -11.24
C LEU A 626 33.79 20.64 -11.22
N LYS A 627 33.49 21.89 -10.88
CA LYS A 627 34.48 22.99 -10.78
C LYS A 627 34.47 23.53 -9.35
N PRO A 628 35.64 23.63 -8.68
CA PRO A 628 35.71 24.26 -7.38
C PRO A 628 35.38 25.75 -7.46
N ILE A 629 34.66 26.27 -6.48
CA ILE A 629 34.32 27.69 -6.32
C ILE A 629 34.98 28.33 -5.11
N VAL A 630 35.63 27.51 -4.25
CA VAL A 630 36.34 27.93 -3.05
C VAL A 630 37.85 28.01 -3.33
N ASN A 631 38.55 28.85 -2.57
CA ASN A 631 39.99 29.01 -2.68
C ASN A 631 40.65 28.47 -1.39
N LYS A 632 41.97 28.20 -1.50
CA LYS A 632 42.74 27.78 -0.33
C LYS A 632 42.71 28.88 0.74
N GLY A 633 42.42 28.50 1.98
CA GLY A 633 42.34 29.40 3.10
C GLY A 633 40.93 29.96 3.38
N ASP A 634 39.97 29.74 2.50
CA ASP A 634 38.57 30.15 2.72
C ASP A 634 37.97 29.43 3.93
N GLN A 635 37.24 30.19 4.74
CA GLN A 635 36.40 29.61 5.81
C GLN A 635 35.08 29.16 5.19
N VAL A 636 34.70 27.94 5.45
CA VAL A 636 33.45 27.34 4.98
C VAL A 636 32.54 27.01 6.14
N SER A 637 31.24 27.27 5.94
CA SER A 637 30.19 26.93 6.90
C SER A 637 29.50 25.63 6.50
N LYS A 638 28.90 24.94 7.45
CA LYS A 638 28.08 23.75 7.19
C LYS A 638 26.99 24.03 6.14
N GLY A 639 26.92 23.19 5.12
CA GLY A 639 25.97 23.33 4.01
C GLY A 639 26.40 24.29 2.89
N GLN A 640 27.56 24.96 3.02
CA GLN A 640 28.08 25.85 1.97
C GLN A 640 28.52 25.02 0.76
N VAL A 641 28.16 25.48 -0.45
CA VAL A 641 28.54 24.86 -1.72
C VAL A 641 30.04 25.04 -1.96
N LEU A 642 30.74 23.95 -2.27
CA LEU A 642 32.19 23.91 -2.51
C LEU A 642 32.53 23.87 -3.97
N CYS A 643 31.68 23.28 -4.80
CA CYS A 643 31.89 23.16 -6.23
C CYS A 643 30.60 23.40 -7.02
N GLU A 644 30.73 23.85 -8.25
CA GLU A 644 29.66 23.92 -9.23
C GLU A 644 29.65 22.66 -10.09
N GLY A 645 28.42 22.18 -10.38
CA GLY A 645 28.17 21.06 -11.26
C GLY A 645 27.68 21.49 -12.64
N TYR A 646 27.20 20.54 -13.42
CA TYR A 646 26.53 20.81 -14.68
C TYR A 646 25.15 21.44 -14.43
N ALA A 647 24.71 22.33 -15.32
CA ALA A 647 23.47 23.10 -15.23
C ALA A 647 23.28 23.82 -13.87
N THR A 648 24.38 24.31 -13.28
CA THR A 648 24.38 25.11 -12.06
C THR A 648 25.27 26.32 -12.18
N GLN A 649 24.88 27.43 -11.54
CA GLN A 649 25.68 28.64 -11.44
C GLN A 649 25.51 29.26 -10.06
N LYS A 650 26.62 29.61 -9.39
CA LYS A 650 26.62 30.20 -8.04
C LYS A 650 25.82 29.38 -7.00
N GLY A 651 25.80 28.05 -7.13
CA GLY A 651 25.06 27.17 -6.28
C GLY A 651 23.55 27.14 -6.53
N GLU A 652 23.07 27.75 -7.61
CA GLU A 652 21.67 27.74 -8.05
C GLU A 652 21.51 26.89 -9.32
N LEU A 653 20.32 26.32 -9.49
CA LEU A 653 19.98 25.59 -10.71
C LEU A 653 19.89 26.57 -11.90
N ALA A 654 20.67 26.30 -12.95
CA ALA A 654 20.73 27.10 -14.17
C ALA A 654 20.50 26.19 -15.39
N LEU A 655 19.25 25.97 -15.76
CA LEU A 655 18.87 25.08 -16.86
C LEU A 655 19.09 25.68 -18.24
N GLY A 656 19.32 27.00 -18.36
CA GLY A 656 19.46 27.69 -19.62
C GLY A 656 20.14 29.03 -19.47
N ARG A 657 19.73 29.99 -20.29
CA ARG A 657 20.22 31.37 -20.30
C ARG A 657 19.07 32.36 -20.23
N ASN A 658 19.34 33.53 -19.67
CA ASN A 658 18.37 34.62 -19.68
C ASN A 658 18.34 35.27 -21.07
N LEU A 659 17.16 35.30 -21.67
CA LEU A 659 16.92 35.80 -23.00
C LEU A 659 16.08 37.06 -22.97
N LYS A 660 16.38 38.00 -23.84
CA LYS A 660 15.51 39.13 -24.10
C LYS A 660 14.47 38.71 -25.15
N VAL A 661 13.19 38.72 -24.78
CA VAL A 661 12.09 38.23 -25.60
C VAL A 661 11.19 39.37 -26.04
N ALA A 662 10.75 39.33 -27.29
CA ALA A 662 9.69 40.18 -27.80
C ALA A 662 8.44 39.32 -28.13
N PHE A 663 7.29 39.71 -27.60
CA PHE A 663 6.00 39.06 -27.88
C PHE A 663 5.34 39.79 -29.03
N MET A 664 5.51 39.30 -30.25
CA MET A 664 4.93 39.90 -31.45
C MET A 664 4.82 38.87 -32.59
N PRO A 665 3.87 39.01 -33.54
CA PRO A 665 3.88 38.25 -34.77
C PRO A 665 5.11 38.65 -35.62
N TRP A 666 5.84 37.68 -36.16
CA TRP A 666 7.00 38.00 -37.01
C TRP A 666 6.96 37.21 -38.33
N LYS A 667 6.45 37.83 -39.37
CA LYS A 667 6.39 37.30 -40.75
C LYS A 667 5.81 35.88 -40.89
N GLY A 668 4.98 35.45 -39.93
CA GLY A 668 4.42 34.10 -39.88
C GLY A 668 5.37 33.00 -39.41
N TYR A 669 6.66 33.28 -39.16
CA TYR A 669 7.64 32.28 -38.75
C TYR A 669 7.51 31.85 -37.28
N ASN A 670 6.75 32.57 -36.46
CA ASN A 670 6.44 32.24 -35.07
C ASN A 670 4.96 31.85 -34.91
N PHE A 671 4.35 31.22 -35.95
CA PHE A 671 2.99 30.70 -35.89
C PHE A 671 2.90 29.53 -34.90
N GLU A 672 1.85 29.50 -34.11
CA GLU A 672 1.62 28.57 -32.99
C GLU A 672 2.77 28.62 -31.96
N ASP A 673 3.41 27.51 -31.64
CA ASP A 673 4.47 27.40 -30.64
C ASP A 673 5.88 27.62 -31.21
N ALA A 674 5.99 28.09 -32.45
CA ALA A 674 7.27 28.36 -33.10
C ALA A 674 7.94 29.59 -32.49
N ILE A 675 9.25 29.50 -32.27
CA ILE A 675 10.09 30.56 -31.73
C ILE A 675 11.14 30.94 -32.76
N VAL A 676 11.27 32.22 -33.02
CA VAL A 676 12.35 32.75 -33.87
C VAL A 676 13.47 33.22 -32.95
N SER A 677 14.67 32.68 -33.13
CA SER A 677 15.81 33.03 -32.31
C SER A 677 17.00 33.53 -33.15
N GLN A 678 17.88 34.31 -32.53
CA GLN A 678 19.09 34.76 -33.15
C GLN A 678 20.18 33.67 -33.09
N LYS A 679 21.01 33.53 -34.13
CA LYS A 679 22.05 32.52 -34.28
C LYS A 679 23.13 32.50 -33.16
N LYS A 680 23.16 33.47 -32.26
CA LYS A 680 24.11 33.53 -31.13
C LYS A 680 23.64 32.74 -29.90
N LEU A 681 22.48 32.15 -29.93
CA LEU A 681 21.97 31.26 -28.90
C LEU A 681 22.41 29.79 -29.14
#